data_b59951502de23894f95315890d63a231
#
_entry.id   b59951502de23894f95315890d63a231
#
_cell.length_a   1.000
_cell.length_b   1.000
_cell.length_c   1.000
_cell.angle_alpha   90.00
_cell.angle_beta   90.00
_cell.angle_gamma   90.00
#
_symmetry.space_group_name_H-M   'P 1'
#
loop_
_entity.id
_entity.type
_entity.pdbx_description
1 polymer ?
#
loop_
_entity_poly.entity_id
_entity_poly.type
_entity_poly.pdbx_seq_one_letter_code
_entity_poly.pdbx_strand_id
1 'polypeptide(L)'
;MYNIGYMAKRRSTSKKKTSNKKRAASAKARVKEVAPEHELPGGFWRQIMAVLMLVLAVVLIFAWLGDGGPVLNSAIDGLMWLIGYAQYLLPFLLVWLAVKIFRSDDNRLPVVMWLASFLMIFWVAGIAGIPTIGEANPTGGIVGEWLNGLMTQIVNAGVAIFIYVVLMFVTAIFILQTNPLTVFRGIAAIFHTGESEDKRNERLARKAEKGEKVKGGDLEIKVNSGVAVDDTPTPEPTPLKARSGGKPGKEASVAPEPERALVAVSDPNWKMPDIALLEKKQSPANPGDIQQNAQIIKTTLGEFGIEVEMEGANVGPRVTQYTMRPPQGVNLSKILARDKELALNLAVDKIRIEAPIPGTRSVGVELPNAKSADVRLRGVLESKEWKNATDPLTFAVGKDISGKAVVANLAKMPHLLIAGTTGSGKSVMTNTLISSLLYRNAPSDMKLIIVDPKQVEMAQYDGIPHLLTPIITQVDKALSAMRWAVNEMEKRYTLMAEERVKNIVDYNAKMAKQAESEQKEGEEGHKGEQMPYIVILIDEMADLMMMAGKDLEMPIVRIAQKGRAAGIHLVLATQRPEVKVITGLIKANIPGRIAFAVGSQIDSRVMLDMTGAEKLLGKGDMLMLTTEMMGKPRRIQGAWASDEDVAKLADFLRAQRGPDYNNEVVAQPVQIKGMGPSDGGAIGDLGRRYDPNDPVVRKAIEITLKNGKFSTASLQTWLGKGHGFVSGLAIWLEEIGVIGPANGHKPRDVLISSMDDFDQLANGGGEE
;
A
#
# COMPACT_ATOMS: atom_id res chain seq x y z
N MET A 1 57.02 1.23 38.48
CA MET A 1 57.54 0.40 39.61
C MET A 1 56.79 -0.91 39.57
N TYR A 2 57.55 -1.93 39.22
CA TYR A 2 57.63 -3.28 39.78
C TYR A 2 56.30 -4.10 39.73
N ASN A 3 56.21 -5.18 39.06
CA ASN A 3 57.08 -6.32 38.71
C ASN A 3 56.47 -7.63 39.23
N ILE A 4 56.38 -8.66 38.35
CA ILE A 4 56.79 -10.07 38.60
C ILE A 4 55.78 -10.89 39.45
N GLY A 5 55.25 -12.08 39.11
CA GLY A 5 55.75 -13.18 38.30
C GLY A 5 55.48 -14.48 39.02
N TYR A 6 55.68 -15.58 38.36
CA TYR A 6 55.88 -16.99 38.72
C TYR A 6 54.68 -17.94 38.64
N MET A 7 54.64 -18.80 37.66
CA MET A 7 55.26 -20.12 37.42
C MET A 7 55.09 -21.18 38.56
N ALA A 8 54.50 -22.33 38.21
CA ALA A 8 55.07 -23.69 38.25
C ALA A 8 53.94 -24.75 38.16
N LYS A 9 53.88 -25.62 37.17
CA LYS A 9 54.55 -26.89 36.88
C LYS A 9 54.29 -28.02 37.92
N ARG A 10 53.62 -29.11 37.49
CA ARG A 10 54.03 -30.53 37.50
C ARG A 10 52.84 -31.44 37.22
N ARG A 11 52.91 -32.26 36.15
CA ARG A 11 53.29 -33.68 35.98
C ARG A 11 52.48 -34.62 36.88
N SER A 12 51.85 -35.72 36.41
CA SER A 12 52.31 -36.75 35.50
C SER A 12 51.25 -37.86 35.32
N THR A 13 51.29 -38.48 34.15
CA THR A 13 51.16 -39.91 33.82
C THR A 13 49.79 -40.58 33.95
N SER A 14 49.33 -41.46 33.10
CA SER A 14 49.79 -42.20 31.94
C SER A 14 48.68 -43.13 31.44
N LYS A 15 48.69 -43.41 30.11
CA LYS A 15 48.24 -44.64 29.44
C LYS A 15 46.80 -45.13 29.49
N LYS A 16 46.12 -45.03 28.32
CA LYS A 16 45.74 -46.18 27.45
C LYS A 16 44.95 -45.57 26.27
N LYS A 17 45.53 -45.41 25.12
CA LYS A 17 45.72 -46.30 23.97
C LYS A 17 44.41 -46.76 23.30
N THR A 18 44.26 -46.24 22.04
CA THR A 18 43.78 -46.93 20.87
C THR A 18 42.30 -47.28 20.77
N SER A 19 41.50 -46.38 20.10
CA SER A 19 40.58 -46.81 19.06
C SER A 19 39.84 -45.68 18.34
N ASN A 20 40.28 -44.43 18.34
CA ASN A 20 39.57 -43.34 17.67
C ASN A 20 40.36 -42.61 16.56
N LYS A 21 41.27 -43.32 15.89
CA LYS A 21 42.09 -42.74 14.79
C LYS A 21 41.52 -42.98 13.40
N LYS A 22 40.33 -43.58 13.26
CA LYS A 22 39.67 -43.79 11.93
C LYS A 22 38.39 -42.97 11.69
N ARG A 23 37.91 -42.17 12.65
CA ARG A 23 36.74 -41.29 12.47
C ARG A 23 37.07 -39.80 12.29
N ALA A 24 38.31 -39.39 12.57
CA ALA A 24 38.76 -38.01 12.44
C ALA A 24 39.44 -37.71 11.08
N ALA A 25 39.66 -38.72 10.24
CA ALA A 25 40.27 -38.55 8.92
C ALA A 25 39.27 -38.42 7.74
N SER A 26 37.95 -38.63 7.99
CA SER A 26 36.92 -38.49 6.95
C SER A 26 36.16 -37.14 6.98
N ALA A 27 36.43 -36.31 8.01
CA ALA A 27 35.79 -34.99 8.16
C ALA A 27 36.66 -33.80 7.65
N LYS A 28 37.83 -34.07 7.07
CA LYS A 28 38.74 -33.04 6.52
C LYS A 28 38.85 -33.04 4.98
N ALA A 29 37.93 -33.67 4.30
CA ALA A 29 37.92 -33.61 2.83
C ALA A 29 36.60 -32.97 2.35
N ARG A 30 36.74 -31.77 1.79
CA ARG A 30 35.80 -30.99 1.01
C ARG A 30 35.09 -29.84 1.76
N VAL A 31 35.86 -28.89 2.26
CA VAL A 31 35.49 -27.51 2.02
C VAL A 31 36.08 -27.16 0.68
N LYS A 32 35.29 -27.29 -0.39
CA LYS A 32 35.57 -26.60 -1.67
C LYS A 32 35.44 -25.11 -1.31
N GLU A 33 36.54 -24.38 -1.42
CA GLU A 33 36.49 -22.94 -1.56
C GLU A 33 35.55 -22.66 -2.73
N VAL A 34 34.33 -22.22 -2.42
CA VAL A 34 33.45 -21.59 -3.40
C VAL A 34 34.15 -20.26 -3.72
N ALA A 35 34.70 -20.14 -4.91
CA ALA A 35 35.19 -18.87 -5.42
C ALA A 35 34.05 -17.83 -5.24
N PRO A 36 34.34 -16.59 -4.82
CA PRO A 36 33.32 -15.58 -4.69
C PRO A 36 32.60 -15.43 -6.02
N GLU A 37 31.34 -15.80 -6.08
CA GLU A 37 30.46 -15.45 -7.20
C GLU A 37 30.42 -13.92 -7.23
N HIS A 38 31.05 -13.32 -8.25
CA HIS A 38 30.88 -11.92 -8.57
C HIS A 38 29.44 -11.73 -9.05
N GLU A 39 28.52 -11.48 -8.11
CA GLU A 39 27.19 -11.00 -8.44
C GLU A 39 27.33 -9.57 -8.98
N LEU A 40 27.14 -9.43 -10.30
CA LEU A 40 27.09 -8.12 -10.94
C LEU A 40 25.89 -7.33 -10.43
N PRO A 41 26.03 -6.01 -10.15
CA PRO A 41 24.94 -5.18 -9.65
C PRO A 41 23.68 -5.33 -10.51
N GLY A 42 22.51 -5.38 -9.87
CA GLY A 42 21.23 -5.50 -10.56
C GLY A 42 21.06 -4.41 -11.63
N GLY A 43 20.86 -4.81 -12.90
CA GLY A 43 20.76 -3.86 -14.01
C GLY A 43 22.04 -3.59 -14.79
N PHE A 44 23.19 -4.13 -14.39
CA PHE A 44 24.49 -3.94 -15.04
C PHE A 44 24.47 -4.12 -16.57
N TRP A 45 23.91 -5.21 -17.07
CA TRP A 45 23.80 -5.46 -18.50
C TRP A 45 22.98 -4.43 -19.27
N ARG A 46 21.98 -3.81 -18.61
CA ARG A 46 21.15 -2.76 -19.22
C ARG A 46 21.88 -1.43 -19.30
N GLN A 47 22.68 -1.11 -18.28
CA GLN A 47 23.56 0.06 -18.31
C GLN A 47 24.62 -0.08 -19.41
N ILE A 48 25.20 -1.27 -19.58
CA ILE A 48 26.10 -1.55 -20.72
C ILE A 48 25.37 -1.36 -22.05
N MET A 49 24.14 -1.86 -22.20
CA MET A 49 23.34 -1.63 -23.39
C MET A 49 23.10 -0.15 -23.67
N ALA A 50 22.83 0.65 -22.64
CA ALA A 50 22.66 2.10 -22.79
C ALA A 50 23.97 2.78 -23.24
N VAL A 51 25.11 2.39 -22.69
CA VAL A 51 26.44 2.87 -23.17
C VAL A 51 26.68 2.47 -24.62
N LEU A 52 26.40 1.22 -25.01
CA LEU A 52 26.52 0.76 -26.37
C LEU A 52 25.65 1.54 -27.37
N MET A 53 24.40 1.90 -26.92
CA MET A 53 23.53 2.76 -27.75
C MET A 53 24.11 4.15 -27.95
N LEU A 54 24.72 4.75 -26.93
CA LEU A 54 25.40 6.06 -27.08
C LEU A 54 26.60 5.96 -28.01
N VAL A 55 27.42 4.93 -27.87
CA VAL A 55 28.56 4.69 -28.77
C VAL A 55 28.06 4.50 -30.19
N LEU A 56 27.03 3.68 -30.41
CA LEU A 56 26.45 3.46 -31.73
C LEU A 56 25.90 4.76 -32.34
N ALA A 57 25.24 5.59 -31.56
CA ALA A 57 24.73 6.88 -32.01
C ALA A 57 25.86 7.81 -32.47
N VAL A 58 26.99 7.86 -31.73
CA VAL A 58 28.16 8.66 -32.07
C VAL A 58 28.80 8.10 -33.35
N VAL A 59 28.96 6.79 -33.46
CA VAL A 59 29.52 6.13 -34.66
C VAL A 59 28.69 6.42 -35.92
N LEU A 60 27.37 6.38 -35.83
CA LEU A 60 26.46 6.75 -36.92
C LEU A 60 26.61 8.22 -37.36
N ILE A 61 26.81 9.13 -36.41
CA ILE A 61 27.03 10.55 -36.72
C ILE A 61 28.35 10.76 -37.45
N PHE A 62 29.45 10.11 -37.01
CA PHE A 62 30.74 10.18 -37.68
C PHE A 62 30.69 9.60 -39.10
N ALA A 63 29.95 8.52 -39.27
CA ALA A 63 29.79 7.91 -40.59
C ALA A 63 29.04 8.81 -41.58
N TRP A 64 28.08 9.63 -41.13
CA TRP A 64 27.42 10.64 -41.98
C TRP A 64 28.36 11.78 -42.40
N LEU A 65 29.39 12.07 -41.61
CA LEU A 65 30.40 13.10 -41.95
C LEU A 65 31.44 12.61 -42.99
N GLY A 66 31.36 11.34 -43.42
CA GLY A 66 32.19 10.77 -44.42
C GLY A 66 33.50 10.09 -43.94
N ASP A 67 33.77 10.12 -42.63
CA ASP A 67 34.99 9.59 -42.01
C ASP A 67 34.85 8.16 -41.47
N GLY A 68 33.81 7.44 -41.89
CA GLY A 68 33.44 6.13 -41.32
C GLY A 68 34.24 4.92 -41.80
N GLY A 69 34.99 5.05 -42.88
CA GLY A 69 35.66 3.92 -43.53
C GLY A 69 34.71 2.97 -44.29
N PRO A 70 35.26 1.96 -45.06
CA PRO A 70 34.45 1.22 -46.01
C PRO A 70 33.32 0.39 -45.40
N VAL A 71 33.52 -0.20 -44.22
CA VAL A 71 32.50 -1.05 -43.55
C VAL A 71 31.32 -0.21 -43.04
N LEU A 72 31.62 0.96 -42.46
CA LEU A 72 30.60 1.81 -41.87
C LEU A 72 29.79 2.56 -42.94
N ASN A 73 30.48 2.96 -44.04
CA ASN A 73 29.80 3.56 -45.20
C ASN A 73 28.84 2.55 -45.87
N SER A 74 29.24 1.28 -46.02
CA SER A 74 28.35 0.22 -46.55
C SER A 74 27.14 -0.03 -45.61
N ALA A 75 27.32 0.11 -44.28
CA ALA A 75 26.21 -0.01 -43.33
C ALA A 75 25.22 1.15 -43.46
N ILE A 76 25.70 2.39 -43.69
CA ILE A 76 24.87 3.55 -43.94
C ILE A 76 24.11 3.45 -45.26
N ASP A 77 24.80 2.99 -46.34
CA ASP A 77 24.14 2.73 -47.61
C ASP A 77 23.03 1.69 -47.47
N GLY A 78 23.29 0.64 -46.69
CA GLY A 78 22.25 -0.35 -46.30
C GLY A 78 21.08 0.23 -45.53
N LEU A 79 21.33 1.13 -44.59
CA LEU A 79 20.27 1.83 -43.87
C LEU A 79 19.49 2.79 -44.78
N MET A 80 20.18 3.50 -45.68
CA MET A 80 19.56 4.38 -46.68
C MET A 80 18.66 3.57 -47.62
N TRP A 81 19.11 2.42 -48.10
CA TRP A 81 18.30 1.51 -48.88
C TRP A 81 17.09 0.96 -48.14
N LEU A 82 17.23 0.67 -46.82
CA LEU A 82 16.15 0.07 -46.03
C LEU A 82 15.07 1.10 -45.58
N ILE A 83 15.50 2.20 -44.97
CA ILE A 83 14.61 3.19 -44.33
C ILE A 83 14.75 4.62 -44.86
N GLY A 84 15.59 4.81 -45.86
CA GLY A 84 15.80 6.12 -46.50
C GLY A 84 16.25 7.20 -45.51
N TYR A 85 15.73 8.41 -45.67
CA TYR A 85 16.07 9.56 -44.81
C TYR A 85 15.63 9.40 -43.34
N ALA A 86 14.80 8.42 -43.01
CA ALA A 86 14.47 8.12 -41.59
C ALA A 86 15.71 7.66 -40.78
N GLN A 87 16.81 7.24 -41.45
CA GLN A 87 18.09 6.91 -40.76
C GLN A 87 18.64 8.07 -39.96
N TYR A 88 18.41 9.33 -40.35
CA TYR A 88 18.89 10.50 -39.61
C TYR A 88 18.22 10.69 -38.24
N LEU A 89 17.07 10.07 -38.01
CA LEU A 89 16.38 10.07 -36.71
C LEU A 89 17.00 9.05 -35.75
N LEU A 90 17.67 8.00 -36.26
CA LEU A 90 18.11 6.85 -35.45
C LEU A 90 19.08 7.22 -34.30
N PRO A 91 20.15 8.05 -34.49
CA PRO A 91 21.02 8.44 -33.38
C PRO A 91 20.30 9.20 -32.29
N PHE A 92 19.36 10.11 -32.63
CA PHE A 92 18.58 10.88 -31.64
C PHE A 92 17.70 9.95 -30.81
N LEU A 93 17.07 8.96 -31.42
CA LEU A 93 16.28 7.96 -30.69
C LEU A 93 17.16 7.08 -29.78
N LEU A 94 18.33 6.67 -30.25
CA LEU A 94 19.27 5.89 -29.44
C LEU A 94 19.78 6.66 -28.23
N VAL A 95 20.15 7.93 -28.41
CA VAL A 95 20.55 8.80 -27.29
C VAL A 95 19.39 8.98 -26.29
N TRP A 96 18.18 9.23 -26.79
CA TRP A 96 17.00 9.39 -25.95
C TRP A 96 16.70 8.14 -25.13
N LEU A 97 16.70 6.96 -25.76
CA LEU A 97 16.48 5.68 -25.09
C LEU A 97 17.57 5.41 -24.04
N ALA A 98 18.84 5.66 -24.37
CA ALA A 98 19.94 5.49 -23.43
C ALA A 98 19.81 6.40 -22.20
N VAL A 99 19.49 7.69 -22.38
CA VAL A 99 19.24 8.63 -21.28
C VAL A 99 18.07 8.18 -20.43
N LYS A 100 17.00 7.64 -21.02
CA LYS A 100 15.85 7.11 -20.28
C LYS A 100 16.21 5.86 -19.48
N ILE A 101 17.06 4.96 -20.00
CA ILE A 101 17.55 3.79 -19.25
C ILE A 101 18.34 4.26 -18.00
N PHE A 102 19.22 5.26 -18.13
CA PHE A 102 19.99 5.79 -17.01
C PHE A 102 19.13 6.53 -15.96
N ARG A 103 18.00 7.14 -16.38
CA ARG A 103 17.09 7.87 -15.48
C ARG A 103 16.00 7.01 -14.85
N SER A 104 15.86 5.76 -15.28
CA SER A 104 14.86 4.83 -14.73
C SER A 104 15.41 4.14 -13.49
N ASP A 105 14.65 4.15 -12.38
CA ASP A 105 15.06 3.55 -11.10
C ASP A 105 15.36 2.04 -11.20
N ASP A 106 14.66 1.32 -12.10
CA ASP A 106 14.87 -0.12 -12.37
C ASP A 106 15.76 -0.40 -13.59
N ASN A 107 16.32 0.63 -14.25
CA ASN A 107 16.99 0.52 -15.54
C ASN A 107 16.18 -0.27 -16.61
N ARG A 108 14.83 -0.22 -16.51
CA ARG A 108 13.92 -0.88 -17.46
C ARG A 108 13.11 0.15 -18.22
N LEU A 109 13.11 0.04 -19.54
CA LEU A 109 12.18 0.79 -20.38
C LEU A 109 10.89 -0.03 -20.58
N PRO A 110 9.69 0.60 -20.52
CA PRO A 110 8.47 -0.06 -20.92
C PRO A 110 8.57 -0.56 -22.37
N VAL A 111 8.06 -1.77 -22.65
CA VAL A 111 8.05 -2.35 -24.01
C VAL A 111 7.39 -1.40 -25.01
N VAL A 112 6.40 -0.65 -24.57
CA VAL A 112 5.69 0.36 -25.36
C VAL A 112 6.63 1.44 -25.93
N MET A 113 7.66 1.86 -25.16
CA MET A 113 8.66 2.86 -25.64
C MET A 113 9.51 2.32 -26.77
N TRP A 114 9.95 1.07 -26.68
CA TRP A 114 10.70 0.40 -27.74
C TRP A 114 9.87 0.31 -29.03
N LEU A 115 8.61 -0.14 -28.87
CA LEU A 115 7.68 -0.26 -29.98
C LEU A 115 7.38 1.10 -30.61
N ALA A 116 7.13 2.13 -29.80
CA ALA A 116 6.88 3.49 -30.28
C ALA A 116 8.09 4.07 -31.01
N SER A 117 9.33 3.86 -30.48
CA SER A 117 10.55 4.31 -31.15
C SER A 117 10.77 3.62 -32.51
N PHE A 118 10.45 2.34 -32.60
CA PHE A 118 10.50 1.59 -33.85
C PHE A 118 9.43 2.10 -34.84
N LEU A 119 8.18 2.27 -34.42
CA LEU A 119 7.11 2.79 -35.27
C LEU A 119 7.37 4.22 -35.76
N MET A 120 8.06 5.03 -34.94
CA MET A 120 8.44 6.39 -35.34
C MET A 120 9.27 6.41 -36.61
N ILE A 121 10.23 5.48 -36.75
CA ILE A 121 11.05 5.34 -37.94
C ILE A 121 10.21 4.99 -39.17
N PHE A 122 9.22 4.11 -39.02
CA PHE A 122 8.27 3.76 -40.08
C PHE A 122 7.50 4.94 -40.61
N TRP A 123 6.93 5.75 -39.68
CA TRP A 123 6.15 6.93 -40.11
C TRP A 123 7.01 7.97 -40.84
N VAL A 124 8.22 8.20 -40.34
CA VAL A 124 9.16 9.12 -41.00
C VAL A 124 9.61 8.59 -42.39
N ALA A 125 9.87 7.29 -42.52
CA ALA A 125 10.20 6.66 -43.80
C ALA A 125 9.00 6.77 -44.79
N GLY A 126 7.78 6.57 -44.31
CA GLY A 126 6.55 6.76 -45.07
C GLY A 126 6.42 8.17 -45.63
N ILE A 127 6.58 9.20 -44.76
CA ILE A 127 6.52 10.61 -45.16
C ILE A 127 7.61 10.93 -46.21
N ALA A 128 8.85 10.51 -45.93
CA ALA A 128 9.98 10.78 -46.83
C ALA A 128 9.84 10.12 -48.20
N GLY A 129 9.20 8.95 -48.27
CA GLY A 129 9.02 8.21 -49.53
C GLY A 129 7.86 8.68 -50.41
N ILE A 130 6.94 9.53 -49.95
CA ILE A 130 5.79 9.99 -50.73
C ILE A 130 6.21 10.79 -51.99
N PRO A 131 7.18 11.75 -51.93
CA PRO A 131 7.57 12.53 -53.08
C PRO A 131 8.22 11.71 -54.23
N THR A 132 8.78 10.54 -53.89
CA THR A 132 9.58 9.69 -54.81
C THR A 132 8.90 8.35 -55.09
N ILE A 133 7.59 8.27 -55.03
CA ILE A 133 6.83 7.06 -55.34
C ILE A 133 7.05 6.68 -56.81
N GLY A 134 7.58 5.49 -57.06
CA GLY A 134 7.89 4.96 -58.39
C GLY A 134 9.25 5.35 -58.94
N GLU A 135 10.11 6.03 -58.20
CA GLU A 135 11.49 6.29 -58.58
C GLU A 135 12.41 5.11 -58.22
N ALA A 136 13.52 4.95 -59.01
CA ALA A 136 14.47 3.86 -58.77
C ALA A 136 15.20 3.92 -57.41
N ASN A 137 15.28 5.12 -56.80
CA ASN A 137 15.89 5.34 -55.48
C ASN A 137 14.93 6.11 -54.58
N PRO A 138 13.96 5.44 -53.92
CA PRO A 138 12.98 6.11 -53.09
C PRO A 138 13.63 6.71 -51.84
N THR A 139 13.33 7.98 -51.54
CA THR A 139 13.87 8.71 -50.36
C THR A 139 13.39 8.14 -49.02
N GLY A 140 12.33 7.33 -49.02
CA GLY A 140 11.84 6.58 -47.88
C GLY A 140 12.42 5.18 -47.69
N GLY A 141 13.31 4.74 -48.64
CA GLY A 141 13.79 3.37 -48.65
C GLY A 141 12.70 2.35 -48.95
N ILE A 142 13.02 1.06 -48.90
CA ILE A 142 12.04 -0.03 -49.13
C ILE A 142 10.88 0.03 -48.16
N VAL A 143 11.12 0.38 -46.89
CA VAL A 143 10.06 0.49 -45.88
C VAL A 143 9.05 1.58 -46.22
N GLY A 144 9.55 2.75 -46.66
CA GLY A 144 8.68 3.84 -47.08
C GLY A 144 7.91 3.50 -48.34
N GLU A 145 8.53 2.85 -49.32
CA GLU A 145 7.89 2.39 -50.57
C GLU A 145 6.77 1.38 -50.28
N TRP A 146 7.02 0.40 -49.43
CA TRP A 146 6.03 -0.61 -49.04
C TRP A 146 4.85 0.01 -48.31
N LEU A 147 5.10 0.92 -47.33
CA LEU A 147 4.05 1.62 -46.63
C LEU A 147 3.20 2.49 -47.56
N ASN A 148 3.85 3.22 -48.48
CA ASN A 148 3.16 4.09 -49.40
C ASN A 148 2.40 3.30 -50.48
N GLY A 149 2.93 2.13 -50.88
CA GLY A 149 2.24 1.20 -51.79
C GLY A 149 0.91 0.70 -51.21
N LEU A 150 0.85 0.48 -49.90
CA LEU A 150 -0.39 0.13 -49.20
C LEU A 150 -1.31 1.33 -49.00
N MET A 151 -0.76 2.47 -48.58
CA MET A 151 -1.54 3.67 -48.24
C MET A 151 -2.14 4.33 -49.45
N THR A 152 -1.42 4.44 -50.56
CA THR A 152 -1.91 5.10 -51.79
C THR A 152 -2.98 4.31 -52.54
N GLN A 153 -3.17 3.03 -52.24
CA GLN A 153 -4.29 2.22 -52.70
C GLN A 153 -5.63 2.64 -52.01
N ILE A 154 -5.56 3.25 -50.80
CA ILE A 154 -6.72 3.55 -49.98
C ILE A 154 -7.00 5.07 -49.97
N VAL A 155 -5.93 5.89 -49.92
CA VAL A 155 -6.04 7.36 -49.82
C VAL A 155 -5.04 8.04 -50.73
N ASN A 156 -5.30 9.31 -51.11
CA ASN A 156 -4.36 10.10 -51.90
C ASN A 156 -3.11 10.50 -51.07
N ALA A 157 -2.04 10.91 -51.73
CA ALA A 157 -0.75 11.24 -51.12
C ALA A 157 -0.88 12.33 -50.03
N GLY A 158 -1.73 13.35 -50.18
CA GLY A 158 -1.90 14.40 -49.19
C GLY A 158 -2.55 13.91 -47.91
N VAL A 159 -3.53 13.01 -48.00
CA VAL A 159 -4.17 12.38 -46.84
C VAL A 159 -3.22 11.39 -46.17
N ALA A 160 -2.41 10.65 -46.93
CA ALA A 160 -1.40 9.76 -46.39
C ALA A 160 -0.36 10.51 -45.54
N ILE A 161 0.13 11.68 -46.02
CA ILE A 161 1.02 12.55 -45.23
C ILE A 161 0.36 12.94 -43.90
N PHE A 162 -0.90 13.39 -43.94
CA PHE A 162 -1.63 13.79 -42.75
C PHE A 162 -1.76 12.64 -41.75
N ILE A 163 -2.09 11.44 -42.23
CA ILE A 163 -2.19 10.24 -41.36
C ILE A 163 -0.84 9.94 -40.72
N TYR A 164 0.26 9.92 -41.49
CA TYR A 164 1.59 9.68 -40.96
C TYR A 164 2.03 10.74 -39.95
N VAL A 165 1.71 12.01 -40.15
CA VAL A 165 2.00 13.09 -39.20
C VAL A 165 1.24 12.88 -37.88
N VAL A 166 -0.05 12.50 -37.96
CA VAL A 166 -0.84 12.19 -36.76
C VAL A 166 -0.28 10.98 -36.03
N LEU A 167 0.08 9.90 -36.73
CA LEU A 167 0.69 8.71 -36.13
C LEU A 167 2.06 9.02 -35.52
N MET A 168 2.87 9.85 -36.19
CA MET A 168 4.14 10.36 -35.66
C MET A 168 3.92 11.15 -34.37
N PHE A 169 2.91 12.02 -34.33
CA PHE A 169 2.58 12.79 -33.12
C PHE A 169 2.12 11.89 -31.96
N VAL A 170 1.29 10.88 -32.22
CA VAL A 170 0.87 9.91 -31.21
C VAL A 170 2.08 9.12 -30.68
N THR A 171 2.94 8.62 -31.57
CA THR A 171 4.15 7.87 -31.12
C THR A 171 5.12 8.76 -30.36
N ALA A 172 5.25 10.05 -30.70
CA ALA A 172 6.06 11.02 -29.97
C ALA A 172 5.55 11.22 -28.53
N ILE A 173 4.24 11.27 -28.31
CA ILE A 173 3.65 11.34 -26.96
C ILE A 173 4.04 10.13 -26.12
N PHE A 174 4.01 8.91 -26.71
CA PHE A 174 4.44 7.68 -26.02
C PHE A 174 5.94 7.68 -25.71
N ILE A 175 6.80 8.17 -26.64
CA ILE A 175 8.25 8.26 -26.42
C ILE A 175 8.57 9.28 -25.33
N LEU A 176 7.90 10.46 -25.34
CA LEU A 176 8.13 11.55 -24.40
C LEU A 176 7.48 11.30 -23.04
N GLN A 177 6.50 10.40 -22.97
CA GLN A 177 5.68 10.13 -21.76
C GLN A 177 5.03 11.40 -21.20
N THR A 178 4.58 12.29 -22.06
CA THR A 178 3.97 13.58 -21.68
C THR A 178 2.46 13.54 -21.84
N ASN A 179 1.77 14.37 -21.04
CA ASN A 179 0.32 14.52 -21.21
C ASN A 179 0.02 15.22 -22.54
N PRO A 180 -0.88 14.68 -23.41
CA PRO A 180 -1.25 15.29 -24.68
C PRO A 180 -1.62 16.76 -24.59
N LEU A 181 -2.33 17.18 -23.52
CA LEU A 181 -2.74 18.57 -23.27
C LEU A 181 -1.55 19.53 -23.07
N THR A 182 -0.46 19.08 -22.47
CA THR A 182 0.75 19.90 -22.28
C THR A 182 1.49 20.12 -23.59
N VAL A 183 1.54 19.11 -24.45
CA VAL A 183 2.13 19.19 -25.79
C VAL A 183 1.29 20.14 -26.67
N PHE A 184 -0.06 20.00 -26.66
CA PHE A 184 -0.95 20.89 -27.38
C PHE A 184 -0.83 22.36 -26.95
N ARG A 185 -0.70 22.61 -25.62
CA ARG A 185 -0.48 23.96 -25.10
C ARG A 185 0.89 24.53 -25.49
N GLY A 186 1.93 23.69 -25.56
CA GLY A 186 3.27 24.08 -26.04
C GLY A 186 3.24 24.47 -27.51
N ILE A 187 2.59 23.67 -28.36
CA ILE A 187 2.43 23.97 -29.81
C ILE A 187 1.57 25.23 -30.01
N ALA A 188 0.46 25.38 -29.29
CA ALA A 188 -0.36 26.58 -29.34
C ALA A 188 0.41 27.84 -28.89
N ALA A 189 1.34 27.72 -27.95
CA ALA A 189 2.19 28.82 -27.52
C ALA A 189 3.20 29.24 -28.60
N ILE A 190 3.68 28.34 -29.46
CA ILE A 190 4.56 28.63 -30.61
C ILE A 190 3.80 29.42 -31.69
N PHE A 191 2.53 29.12 -31.89
CA PHE A 191 1.67 29.86 -32.83
C PHE A 191 1.12 31.18 -32.28
N HIS A 192 1.24 31.40 -30.96
CA HIS A 192 0.81 32.66 -30.29
C HIS A 192 1.98 33.58 -29.95
N THR A 193 3.16 33.40 -30.52
CA THR A 193 4.29 34.34 -30.41
C THR A 193 4.00 35.60 -31.25
N GLY A 194 3.20 36.50 -30.70
CA GLY A 194 2.87 37.78 -31.35
C GLY A 194 2.54 38.91 -30.36
N GLU A 195 2.45 38.65 -29.05
CA GLU A 195 2.36 39.71 -28.03
C GLU A 195 3.59 39.66 -27.14
N SER A 196 4.43 40.71 -27.23
CA SER A 196 5.56 40.90 -26.33
C SER A 196 5.05 41.03 -24.88
N GLU A 197 5.84 40.51 -23.89
CA GLU A 197 5.54 40.63 -22.44
C GLU A 197 5.22 42.08 -22.04
N ASP A 198 5.79 43.07 -22.74
CA ASP A 198 5.53 44.49 -22.51
C ASP A 198 4.06 44.88 -22.80
N LYS A 199 3.43 44.34 -23.84
CA LYS A 199 2.00 44.59 -24.14
C LYS A 199 1.05 43.90 -23.15
N ARG A 200 1.47 42.78 -22.59
CA ARG A 200 0.71 42.09 -21.54
C ARG A 200 0.79 42.82 -20.20
N ASN A 201 1.96 43.38 -19.88
CA ASN A 201 2.13 44.21 -18.71
C ASN A 201 1.43 45.58 -18.82
N GLU A 202 1.46 46.21 -19.97
CA GLU A 202 0.64 47.41 -20.24
C GLU A 202 -0.86 47.17 -20.15
N ARG A 203 -1.35 46.00 -20.61
CA ARG A 203 -2.78 45.66 -20.51
C ARG A 203 -3.20 45.37 -19.06
N LEU A 204 -2.30 44.79 -18.25
CA LEU A 204 -2.51 44.59 -16.82
C LEU A 204 -2.45 45.92 -16.06
N ALA A 205 -1.53 46.82 -16.42
CA ALA A 205 -1.42 48.16 -15.84
C ALA A 205 -2.67 48.99 -16.18
N ARG A 206 -3.15 49.00 -17.45
CA ARG A 206 -4.39 49.69 -17.86
C ARG A 206 -5.67 49.10 -17.22
N LYS A 207 -5.67 47.81 -16.86
CA LYS A 207 -6.78 47.21 -16.07
C LYS A 207 -6.69 47.62 -14.59
N ALA A 208 -5.49 47.78 -14.03
CA ALA A 208 -5.32 48.30 -12.69
C ALA A 208 -5.70 49.81 -12.59
N GLU A 209 -5.33 50.64 -13.57
CA GLU A 209 -5.73 52.05 -13.61
C GLU A 209 -7.24 52.25 -13.81
N LYS A 210 -7.93 51.35 -14.51
CA LYS A 210 -9.40 51.37 -14.63
C LYS A 210 -10.14 50.90 -13.37
N GLY A 211 -9.47 50.22 -12.46
CA GLY A 211 -10.04 49.78 -11.18
C GLY A 211 -10.05 50.85 -10.07
N GLU A 212 -9.35 51.95 -10.26
CA GLU A 212 -9.15 52.99 -9.21
C GLU A 212 -10.15 54.16 -9.28
N LYS A 213 -11.16 54.11 -10.11
CA LYS A 213 -12.24 55.10 -10.13
C LYS A 213 -13.61 54.52 -9.86
N VAL A 214 -13.79 53.87 -8.69
CA VAL A 214 -15.11 53.72 -8.06
C VAL A 214 -14.98 54.31 -6.64
N LYS A 215 -15.63 55.44 -6.50
CA LYS A 215 -15.78 56.21 -5.29
C LYS A 215 -16.27 55.38 -4.11
N GLY A 216 -15.74 55.72 -2.92
CA GLY A 216 -16.27 55.24 -1.66
C GLY A 216 -17.76 55.49 -1.52
N GLY A 217 -18.45 54.44 -1.21
CA GLY A 217 -19.81 54.43 -0.71
C GLY A 217 -19.89 53.27 0.28
N ASP A 218 -20.33 53.56 1.48
CA ASP A 218 -20.54 52.65 2.57
C ASP A 218 -21.28 51.38 2.10
N LEU A 219 -20.62 50.23 2.13
CA LEU A 219 -21.25 48.94 1.95
C LEU A 219 -21.52 48.35 3.32
N GLU A 220 -22.72 48.62 3.88
CA GLU A 220 -23.33 47.78 4.90
C GLU A 220 -23.50 46.35 4.36
N ILE A 221 -22.74 45.43 4.86
CA ILE A 221 -22.91 44.01 4.59
C ILE A 221 -24.07 43.51 5.47
N LYS A 222 -25.27 43.44 4.89
CA LYS A 222 -26.40 42.72 5.48
C LYS A 222 -26.13 41.21 5.39
N VAL A 223 -25.92 40.56 6.51
CA VAL A 223 -25.96 39.12 6.66
C VAL A 223 -27.41 38.65 6.53
N ASN A 224 -27.79 38.09 5.40
CA ASN A 224 -29.07 37.41 5.26
C ASN A 224 -28.95 35.96 5.75
N SER A 225 -29.49 35.71 6.91
CA SER A 225 -29.90 34.39 7.38
C SER A 225 -31.27 34.09 6.81
N GLY A 226 -31.38 33.07 5.98
CA GLY A 226 -32.69 32.61 5.51
C GLY A 226 -32.63 32.01 4.11
N VAL A 227 -32.32 30.71 4.03
CA VAL A 227 -32.57 29.93 2.82
C VAL A 227 -34.02 29.47 2.91
N ALA A 228 -34.91 30.09 2.07
CA ALA A 228 -36.22 29.55 1.80
C ALA A 228 -36.06 28.28 0.94
N VAL A 229 -36.63 27.18 1.41
CA VAL A 229 -36.74 25.93 0.65
C VAL A 229 -37.93 26.08 -0.29
N ASP A 230 -37.67 26.02 -1.59
CA ASP A 230 -38.68 25.99 -2.62
C ASP A 230 -39.13 24.53 -2.83
N ASP A 231 -40.37 24.26 -2.44
CA ASP A 231 -41.06 22.97 -2.62
C ASP A 231 -41.51 22.83 -4.06
N THR A 232 -40.78 22.06 -4.84
CA THR A 232 -41.30 21.54 -6.12
C THR A 232 -41.25 20.00 -6.08
N PRO A 233 -42.38 19.30 -6.27
CA PRO A 233 -42.44 17.86 -6.15
C PRO A 233 -41.83 17.16 -7.36
N THR A 234 -40.88 16.28 -7.11
CA THR A 234 -40.30 15.34 -8.10
C THR A 234 -41.26 14.16 -8.30
N PRO A 235 -41.53 13.70 -9.53
CA PRO A 235 -42.49 12.62 -9.78
C PRO A 235 -41.96 11.27 -9.34
N GLU A 236 -42.84 10.48 -8.75
CA GLU A 236 -42.64 9.09 -8.33
C GLU A 236 -42.29 8.18 -9.51
N PRO A 237 -41.40 7.19 -9.31
CA PRO A 237 -41.17 6.14 -10.30
C PRO A 237 -42.24 5.05 -10.18
N THR A 238 -42.88 4.77 -11.27
CA THR A 238 -43.90 3.73 -11.48
C THR A 238 -43.34 2.33 -11.21
N PRO A 239 -44.08 1.45 -10.53
CA PRO A 239 -43.62 0.09 -10.23
C PRO A 239 -43.72 -0.84 -11.43
N LEU A 240 -42.61 -1.48 -11.77
CA LEU A 240 -42.57 -2.57 -12.76
C LEU A 240 -43.22 -3.85 -12.20
N LYS A 241 -44.24 -4.32 -12.87
CA LYS A 241 -45.01 -5.55 -12.58
C LYS A 241 -44.11 -6.78 -12.62
N ALA A 242 -44.17 -7.57 -11.56
CA ALA A 242 -43.66 -8.94 -11.49
C ALA A 242 -44.40 -9.84 -12.46
N ARG A 243 -43.67 -10.61 -13.25
CA ARG A 243 -44.16 -11.72 -14.03
C ARG A 243 -44.01 -13.00 -13.22
N SER A 244 -45.14 -13.59 -12.85
CA SER A 244 -45.25 -14.93 -12.29
C SER A 244 -45.10 -15.97 -13.39
N GLY A 245 -44.45 -17.11 -13.09
CA GLY A 245 -44.47 -18.27 -13.97
C GLY A 245 -43.62 -19.44 -13.49
N GLY A 246 -44.26 -20.42 -12.89
CA GLY A 246 -43.98 -21.87 -13.08
C GLY A 246 -43.01 -22.58 -12.14
N LYS A 247 -43.54 -23.29 -11.16
CA LYS A 247 -42.93 -24.48 -10.53
C LYS A 247 -42.87 -25.66 -11.55
N PRO A 248 -41.97 -26.67 -11.40
CA PRO A 248 -42.17 -27.69 -10.40
C PRO A 248 -40.87 -28.18 -9.69
N GLY A 249 -41.11 -28.81 -8.56
CA GLY A 249 -40.18 -29.25 -7.56
C GLY A 249 -39.14 -30.30 -7.95
N LYS A 250 -38.08 -30.31 -7.17
CA LYS A 250 -37.28 -31.49 -6.81
C LYS A 250 -36.76 -31.32 -5.39
N GLU A 251 -36.74 -32.43 -4.74
CA GLU A 251 -36.47 -32.70 -3.34
C GLU A 251 -35.31 -31.93 -2.73
N ALA A 252 -35.56 -31.40 -1.53
CA ALA A 252 -34.61 -30.73 -0.71
C ALA A 252 -33.61 -31.72 -0.12
N SER A 253 -32.35 -31.61 -0.55
CA SER A 253 -31.23 -31.99 0.28
C SER A 253 -31.13 -30.90 1.36
N VAL A 254 -31.12 -31.30 2.62
CA VAL A 254 -30.93 -30.42 3.78
C VAL A 254 -29.63 -29.63 3.59
N ALA A 255 -29.79 -28.37 3.20
CA ALA A 255 -28.68 -27.42 3.23
C ALA A 255 -28.34 -27.17 4.71
N PRO A 256 -27.05 -27.05 5.07
CA PRO A 256 -26.67 -26.59 6.41
C PRO A 256 -27.32 -25.24 6.66
N GLU A 257 -27.84 -25.02 7.88
CA GLU A 257 -28.42 -23.76 8.29
C GLU A 257 -27.44 -22.60 7.98
N PRO A 258 -27.91 -21.49 7.40
CA PRO A 258 -27.05 -20.37 7.12
C PRO A 258 -26.42 -19.88 8.44
N GLU A 259 -25.10 -19.97 8.54
CA GLU A 259 -24.32 -19.44 9.66
C GLU A 259 -24.70 -17.96 9.87
N ARG A 260 -25.23 -17.63 11.06
CA ARG A 260 -25.66 -16.27 11.39
C ARG A 260 -24.47 -15.33 11.55
N ALA A 261 -24.70 -14.02 11.32
CA ALA A 261 -23.71 -12.98 11.60
C ALA A 261 -23.38 -12.91 13.10
N LEU A 262 -22.17 -12.43 13.44
CA LEU A 262 -21.74 -12.27 14.82
C LEU A 262 -22.59 -11.20 15.52
N VAL A 263 -23.33 -11.60 16.53
CA VAL A 263 -24.10 -10.74 17.43
C VAL A 263 -23.62 -10.93 18.87
N ALA A 264 -23.79 -9.92 19.71
CA ALA A 264 -23.40 -9.95 21.11
C ALA A 264 -24.51 -9.33 21.97
N VAL A 265 -24.65 -9.85 23.18
CA VAL A 265 -25.56 -9.28 24.19
C VAL A 265 -24.78 -8.28 25.04
N SER A 266 -25.37 -7.12 25.29
CA SER A 266 -24.78 -6.11 26.16
C SER A 266 -24.57 -6.66 27.57
N ASP A 267 -23.39 -6.40 28.15
CA ASP A 267 -23.06 -6.78 29.54
C ASP A 267 -23.32 -5.59 30.47
N PRO A 268 -24.42 -5.59 31.26
CA PRO A 268 -24.75 -4.49 32.16
C PRO A 268 -23.77 -4.35 33.35
N ASN A 269 -22.96 -5.39 33.62
CA ASN A 269 -21.98 -5.40 34.70
C ASN A 269 -20.61 -4.91 34.28
N TRP A 270 -20.41 -4.63 32.99
CA TRP A 270 -19.13 -4.16 32.46
C TRP A 270 -18.74 -2.80 33.01
N LYS A 271 -17.55 -2.68 33.57
CA LYS A 271 -16.99 -1.42 34.07
C LYS A 271 -15.97 -0.86 33.09
N MET A 272 -16.20 0.37 32.62
CA MET A 272 -15.23 1.08 31.79
C MET A 272 -13.96 1.38 32.59
N PRO A 273 -12.76 1.33 31.97
CA PRO A 273 -11.51 1.67 32.62
C PRO A 273 -11.50 3.14 33.09
N ASP A 274 -11.00 3.39 34.30
CA ASP A 274 -10.83 4.75 34.81
C ASP A 274 -9.57 5.39 34.15
N ILE A 275 -9.71 6.65 33.73
CA ILE A 275 -8.60 7.45 33.17
C ILE A 275 -7.45 7.60 34.21
N ALA A 276 -7.74 7.44 35.49
CA ALA A 276 -6.75 7.45 36.58
C ALA A 276 -5.68 6.35 36.46
N LEU A 277 -5.94 5.27 35.72
CA LEU A 277 -4.94 4.23 35.42
C LEU A 277 -3.75 4.77 34.61
N LEU A 278 -3.94 5.85 33.85
CA LEU A 278 -2.92 6.46 33.02
C LEU A 278 -2.09 7.51 33.78
N GLU A 279 -0.79 7.57 33.47
CA GLU A 279 0.13 8.54 34.08
C GLU A 279 -0.24 9.98 33.73
N LYS A 280 -0.24 10.87 34.74
CA LYS A 280 -0.61 12.30 34.61
C LYS A 280 0.57 13.21 34.25
N LYS A 281 1.82 12.79 34.52
CA LYS A 281 3.01 13.63 34.39
C LYS A 281 3.21 14.13 32.96
N GLN A 282 3.31 15.44 32.76
CA GLN A 282 3.60 16.08 31.47
C GLN A 282 4.81 17.01 31.62
N SER A 283 5.68 17.04 30.61
CA SER A 283 6.79 18.00 30.53
C SER A 283 6.35 19.19 29.66
N PRO A 284 6.62 20.45 30.07
CA PRO A 284 6.33 21.62 29.22
C PRO A 284 7.30 21.71 28.05
N ALA A 285 6.87 22.34 26.96
CA ALA A 285 7.74 22.69 25.83
C ALA A 285 8.63 23.88 26.18
N ASN A 286 9.84 23.90 25.65
CA ASN A 286 10.71 25.07 25.64
C ASN A 286 11.04 25.43 24.18
N PRO A 287 10.51 26.53 23.63
CA PRO A 287 10.73 26.92 22.25
C PRO A 287 12.15 27.51 21.97
N GLY A 288 12.92 27.81 23.01
CA GLY A 288 14.13 28.62 22.88
C GLY A 288 13.81 30.11 22.79
N ASP A 289 14.74 30.92 22.25
CA ASP A 289 14.54 32.36 22.05
C ASP A 289 13.70 32.62 20.79
N ILE A 290 12.42 32.95 21.03
CA ILE A 290 11.45 33.19 19.96
C ILE A 290 11.80 34.45 19.16
N GLN A 291 12.29 35.51 19.83
CA GLN A 291 12.59 36.76 19.19
C GLN A 291 13.82 36.66 18.28
N GLN A 292 14.88 36.04 18.78
CA GLN A 292 16.08 35.77 18.02
C GLN A 292 15.80 34.92 16.78
N ASN A 293 15.05 33.81 16.94
CA ASN A 293 14.71 32.94 15.85
C ASN A 293 13.85 33.66 14.78
N ALA A 294 12.87 34.48 15.19
CA ALA A 294 12.06 35.28 14.27
C ALA A 294 12.92 36.26 13.47
N GLN A 295 13.91 36.91 14.14
CA GLN A 295 14.83 37.81 13.48
C GLN A 295 15.73 37.10 12.48
N ILE A 296 16.27 35.92 12.82
CA ILE A 296 17.07 35.10 11.90
C ILE A 296 16.25 34.71 10.66
N ILE A 297 15.00 34.27 10.82
CA ILE A 297 14.12 33.94 9.70
C ILE A 297 13.92 35.15 8.79
N LYS A 298 13.59 36.31 9.36
CA LYS A 298 13.37 37.54 8.61
C LYS A 298 14.63 37.98 7.85
N THR A 299 15.80 38.01 8.51
CA THR A 299 17.06 38.39 7.91
C THR A 299 17.47 37.43 6.79
N THR A 300 17.40 36.11 7.04
CA THR A 300 17.74 35.10 6.04
C THR A 300 16.91 35.26 4.78
N LEU A 301 15.59 35.42 4.89
CA LEU A 301 14.74 35.62 3.71
C LEU A 301 15.00 36.95 3.01
N GLY A 302 15.29 38.02 3.77
CA GLY A 302 15.68 39.33 3.25
C GLY A 302 16.96 39.30 2.41
N GLU A 303 17.99 38.53 2.81
CA GLU A 303 19.23 38.30 2.04
C GLU A 303 18.95 37.66 0.66
N PHE A 304 17.87 36.91 0.52
CA PHE A 304 17.42 36.37 -0.76
C PHE A 304 16.39 37.23 -1.49
N GLY A 305 16.25 38.51 -1.07
CA GLY A 305 15.32 39.45 -1.68
C GLY A 305 13.84 39.19 -1.40
N ILE A 306 13.53 38.46 -0.30
CA ILE A 306 12.18 38.18 0.15
C ILE A 306 11.95 38.90 1.49
N GLU A 307 11.47 40.12 1.43
CA GLU A 307 11.12 40.89 2.63
C GLU A 307 9.79 40.35 3.20
N VAL A 308 9.82 39.83 4.43
CA VAL A 308 8.65 39.30 5.11
C VAL A 308 8.30 40.09 6.36
N GLU A 309 7.01 40.20 6.65
CA GLU A 309 6.51 40.75 7.91
C GLU A 309 6.23 39.63 8.89
N MET A 310 6.88 39.61 10.04
CA MET A 310 6.63 38.62 11.09
C MET A 310 5.34 38.97 11.83
N GLU A 311 4.39 38.01 11.87
CA GLU A 311 3.08 38.20 12.52
C GLU A 311 3.04 37.63 13.95
N GLY A 312 3.75 36.51 14.19
CA GLY A 312 3.76 35.89 15.51
C GLY A 312 4.40 34.51 15.52
N ALA A 313 4.33 33.85 16.66
CA ALA A 313 4.80 32.48 16.84
C ALA A 313 3.80 31.65 17.66
N ASN A 314 3.44 30.46 17.17
CA ASN A 314 2.60 29.49 17.87
C ASN A 314 3.49 28.41 18.46
N VAL A 315 3.54 28.32 19.80
CA VAL A 315 4.36 27.31 20.49
C VAL A 315 3.55 26.04 20.65
N GLY A 316 3.93 25.02 19.87
CA GLY A 316 3.35 23.68 19.97
C GLY A 316 4.16 22.74 20.84
N PRO A 317 3.72 21.46 20.95
CA PRO A 317 4.41 20.49 21.79
C PRO A 317 5.82 20.15 21.30
N ARG A 318 6.03 20.11 19.98
CA ARG A 318 7.27 19.64 19.36
C ARG A 318 7.97 20.71 18.55
N VAL A 319 7.19 21.56 17.92
CA VAL A 319 7.68 22.65 17.06
C VAL A 319 7.01 23.95 17.44
N THR A 320 7.71 25.05 17.16
CA THR A 320 7.15 26.40 17.19
C THR A 320 6.97 26.85 15.74
N GLN A 321 5.77 27.26 15.37
CA GLN A 321 5.45 27.78 14.05
C GLN A 321 5.55 29.31 14.08
N TYR A 322 6.52 29.84 13.34
CA TYR A 322 6.69 31.28 13.10
C TYR A 322 5.83 31.67 11.90
N THR A 323 4.85 32.54 12.12
CA THR A 323 3.94 33.02 11.07
C THR A 323 4.47 34.33 10.48
N MET A 324 4.48 34.41 9.16
CA MET A 324 4.97 35.58 8.43
C MET A 324 4.09 35.84 7.21
N ARG A 325 3.96 37.11 6.86
CA ARG A 325 3.27 37.57 5.66
C ARG A 325 4.28 37.96 4.59
N PRO A 326 4.33 37.23 3.48
CA PRO A 326 5.15 37.65 2.33
C PRO A 326 4.50 38.83 1.59
N PRO A 327 5.29 39.67 0.92
CA PRO A 327 4.77 40.75 0.09
C PRO A 327 3.92 40.22 -1.08
N GLN A 328 3.03 41.07 -1.58
CA GLN A 328 2.19 40.71 -2.73
C GLN A 328 3.04 40.45 -3.97
N GLY A 329 2.74 39.38 -4.70
CA GLY A 329 3.47 39.02 -5.93
C GLY A 329 4.66 38.10 -5.74
N VAL A 330 5.05 37.77 -4.49
CA VAL A 330 6.12 36.81 -4.23
C VAL A 330 5.64 35.38 -4.56
N ASN A 331 6.44 34.68 -5.37
CA ASN A 331 6.20 33.27 -5.65
C ASN A 331 6.54 32.44 -4.41
N LEU A 332 5.54 31.75 -3.83
CA LEU A 332 5.72 30.90 -2.65
C LEU A 332 6.77 29.81 -2.84
N SER A 333 6.99 29.33 -4.07
CA SER A 333 8.03 28.35 -4.37
C SER A 333 9.45 28.88 -4.06
N LYS A 334 9.68 30.20 -4.14
CA LYS A 334 10.96 30.81 -3.75
C LYS A 334 11.19 30.71 -2.24
N ILE A 335 10.14 30.85 -1.44
CA ILE A 335 10.20 30.70 0.02
C ILE A 335 10.42 29.22 0.38
N LEU A 336 9.65 28.31 -0.23
CA LEU A 336 9.77 26.87 0.01
C LEU A 336 11.16 26.32 -0.33
N ALA A 337 11.84 26.91 -1.32
CA ALA A 337 13.19 26.51 -1.71
C ALA A 337 14.30 26.95 -0.73
N ARG A 338 13.98 27.75 0.31
CA ARG A 338 14.95 28.26 1.31
C ARG A 338 14.94 27.45 2.61
N ASP A 339 14.41 26.26 2.59
CA ASP A 339 14.34 25.42 3.79
C ASP A 339 15.74 25.04 4.33
N LYS A 340 16.72 24.83 3.46
CA LYS A 340 18.09 24.47 3.84
C LYS A 340 18.86 25.64 4.39
N GLU A 341 18.75 26.80 3.78
CA GLU A 341 19.41 28.03 4.23
C GLU A 341 18.87 28.50 5.59
N LEU A 342 17.54 28.40 5.74
CA LEU A 342 16.91 28.67 7.04
C LEU A 342 17.35 27.67 8.10
N ALA A 343 17.42 26.36 7.78
CA ALA A 343 17.88 25.35 8.72
C ALA A 343 19.33 25.58 9.15
N LEU A 344 20.21 25.98 8.20
CA LEU A 344 21.62 26.32 8.49
C LEU A 344 21.73 27.52 9.45
N ASN A 345 21.06 28.62 9.15
CA ASN A 345 21.17 29.86 9.95
C ASN A 345 20.49 29.71 11.32
N LEU A 346 19.48 28.85 11.45
CA LEU A 346 18.81 28.51 12.71
C LEU A 346 19.51 27.39 13.48
N ALA A 347 20.60 26.82 12.93
CA ALA A 347 21.38 25.71 13.51
C ALA A 347 20.51 24.48 13.89
N VAL A 348 19.61 24.07 12.99
CA VAL A 348 18.74 22.92 13.18
C VAL A 348 18.83 21.95 12.00
N ASP A 349 18.61 20.65 12.25
CA ASP A 349 18.71 19.62 11.21
C ASP A 349 17.61 19.72 10.15
N LYS A 350 16.39 20.03 10.58
CA LYS A 350 15.20 20.00 9.72
C LYS A 350 14.24 21.11 10.09
N ILE A 351 13.70 21.78 9.07
CA ILE A 351 12.55 22.67 9.19
C ILE A 351 11.48 22.27 8.17
N ARG A 352 10.24 22.62 8.45
CA ARG A 352 9.15 22.51 7.49
C ARG A 352 8.54 23.89 7.27
N ILE A 353 8.32 24.24 5.99
CA ILE A 353 7.64 25.48 5.62
C ILE A 353 6.24 25.11 5.12
N GLU A 354 5.23 25.70 5.73
CA GLU A 354 3.83 25.57 5.33
C GLU A 354 3.39 26.84 4.58
N ALA A 355 3.16 26.73 3.29
CA ALA A 355 2.86 27.87 2.43
C ALA A 355 1.75 27.55 1.41
N PRO A 356 0.56 28.19 1.56
CA PRO A 356 0.12 29.03 2.69
C PRO A 356 -0.40 28.20 3.87
N ILE A 357 -0.45 28.77 5.06
CA ILE A 357 -1.17 28.22 6.20
C ILE A 357 -2.67 28.19 5.84
N PRO A 358 -3.37 27.05 6.04
CA PRO A 358 -4.77 26.92 5.69
C PRO A 358 -5.66 28.00 6.32
N GLY A 359 -6.47 28.68 5.50
CA GLY A 359 -7.39 29.74 5.96
C GLY A 359 -6.75 31.11 6.18
N THR A 360 -5.44 31.26 5.91
CA THR A 360 -4.71 32.54 6.07
C THR A 360 -3.97 32.95 4.81
N ARG A 361 -3.47 34.18 4.77
CA ARG A 361 -2.55 34.69 3.72
C ARG A 361 -1.08 34.61 4.16
N SER A 362 -0.80 33.88 5.20
CA SER A 362 0.50 33.80 5.85
C SER A 362 1.22 32.51 5.54
N VAL A 363 2.53 32.52 5.70
CA VAL A 363 3.43 31.37 5.59
C VAL A 363 3.93 31.03 6.98
N GLY A 364 3.99 29.74 7.31
CA GLY A 364 4.52 29.23 8.57
C GLY A 364 5.87 28.57 8.39
N VAL A 365 6.86 28.93 9.20
CA VAL A 365 8.13 28.23 9.36
C VAL A 365 8.08 27.45 10.67
N GLU A 366 8.11 26.13 10.59
CA GLU A 366 8.02 25.25 11.76
C GLU A 366 9.44 24.84 12.19
N LEU A 367 9.84 25.36 13.34
CA LEU A 367 11.16 25.15 13.95
C LEU A 367 11.05 24.17 15.12
N PRO A 368 11.93 23.17 15.25
CA PRO A 368 11.96 22.29 16.41
C PRO A 368 12.18 23.08 17.71
N ASN A 369 11.43 22.74 18.76
CA ASN A 369 11.62 23.30 20.08
C ASN A 369 12.96 22.82 20.66
N ALA A 370 13.64 23.67 21.42
CA ALA A 370 14.86 23.31 22.16
C ALA A 370 14.60 22.15 23.13
N LYS A 371 13.42 22.11 23.76
CA LYS A 371 12.93 20.97 24.52
C LYS A 371 11.47 20.69 24.15
N SER A 372 11.17 19.49 23.69
CA SER A 372 9.82 19.06 23.33
C SER A 372 8.98 18.78 24.58
N ALA A 373 7.68 19.04 24.50
CA ALA A 373 6.72 18.58 25.50
C ALA A 373 6.33 17.11 25.25
N ASP A 374 6.02 16.39 26.33
CA ASP A 374 5.40 15.09 26.25
C ASP A 374 3.88 15.26 26.08
N VAL A 375 3.31 14.59 25.09
CA VAL A 375 1.87 14.53 24.90
C VAL A 375 1.37 13.18 25.41
N ARG A 376 0.92 13.13 26.67
CA ARG A 376 0.38 11.90 27.28
C ARG A 376 -1.04 11.62 26.82
N LEU A 377 -1.38 10.32 26.65
CA LEU A 377 -2.73 9.87 26.30
C LEU A 377 -3.77 10.44 27.26
N ARG A 378 -3.52 10.37 28.58
CA ARG A 378 -4.40 10.92 29.61
C ARG A 378 -4.80 12.37 29.33
N GLY A 379 -3.85 13.23 28.95
CA GLY A 379 -4.13 14.65 28.69
C GLY A 379 -5.01 14.87 27.45
N VAL A 380 -5.09 13.92 26.53
CA VAL A 380 -6.02 13.96 25.39
C VAL A 380 -7.39 13.42 25.82
N LEU A 381 -7.46 12.34 26.60
CA LEU A 381 -8.71 11.77 27.11
C LEU A 381 -9.43 12.71 28.10
N GLU A 382 -8.71 13.57 28.83
CA GLU A 382 -9.28 14.60 29.72
C GLU A 382 -9.76 15.85 28.94
N SER A 383 -9.41 16.00 27.66
CA SER A 383 -9.74 17.19 26.85
C SER A 383 -11.23 17.34 26.55
N LYS A 384 -11.63 18.57 26.21
CA LYS A 384 -13.02 18.87 25.78
C LYS A 384 -13.35 18.16 24.46
N GLU A 385 -12.39 18.07 23.56
CA GLU A 385 -12.52 17.41 22.26
C GLU A 385 -12.87 15.92 22.40
N TRP A 386 -12.24 15.23 23.34
CA TRP A 386 -12.56 13.83 23.65
C TRP A 386 -13.93 13.66 24.30
N LYS A 387 -14.24 14.51 25.29
CA LYS A 387 -15.53 14.44 26.02
C LYS A 387 -16.73 14.75 25.13
N ASN A 388 -16.57 15.65 24.17
CA ASN A 388 -17.62 16.03 23.24
C ASN A 388 -17.81 15.01 22.10
N ALA A 389 -16.82 14.14 21.85
CA ALA A 389 -16.92 13.09 20.83
C ALA A 389 -17.57 11.85 21.44
N THR A 390 -18.82 11.57 21.07
CA THR A 390 -19.63 10.47 21.63
C THR A 390 -19.57 9.18 20.82
N ASP A 391 -19.08 9.25 19.59
CA ASP A 391 -19.02 8.08 18.69
C ASP A 391 -18.14 6.95 19.27
N PRO A 392 -18.55 5.68 19.21
CA PRO A 392 -17.81 4.54 19.78
C PRO A 392 -16.39 4.38 19.24
N LEU A 393 -16.19 4.58 17.94
CA LEU A 393 -14.90 4.40 17.28
C LEU A 393 -14.03 5.68 17.24
N THR A 394 -14.28 6.62 18.17
CA THR A 394 -13.40 7.78 18.36
C THR A 394 -12.14 7.37 19.13
N PHE A 395 -10.98 7.80 18.64
CA PHE A 395 -9.69 7.56 19.27
C PHE A 395 -8.87 8.85 19.41
N ALA A 396 -7.98 8.88 20.40
CA ALA A 396 -7.05 9.97 20.61
C ALA A 396 -5.93 9.93 19.57
N VAL A 397 -5.63 11.09 18.96
CA VAL A 397 -4.51 11.21 18.01
C VAL A 397 -3.33 11.90 18.69
N GLY A 398 -3.55 13.05 19.32
CA GLY A 398 -2.48 13.81 19.95
C GLY A 398 -2.81 15.29 20.13
N LYS A 399 -1.83 16.15 19.93
CA LYS A 399 -2.00 17.63 19.93
C LYS A 399 -1.43 18.23 18.66
N ASP A 400 -2.10 19.23 18.11
CA ASP A 400 -1.61 20.00 16.96
C ASP A 400 -0.52 21.02 17.34
N ILE A 401 -0.07 21.76 16.34
CA ILE A 401 0.97 22.82 16.50
C ILE A 401 0.52 24.00 17.37
N SER A 402 -0.79 24.13 17.65
CA SER A 402 -1.31 25.14 18.58
C SER A 402 -1.51 24.57 20.01
N GLY A 403 -1.16 23.29 20.22
CA GLY A 403 -1.36 22.59 21.50
C GLY A 403 -2.77 22.09 21.76
N LYS A 404 -3.69 22.25 20.80
CA LYS A 404 -5.08 21.77 20.89
C LYS A 404 -5.13 20.26 20.72
N ALA A 405 -5.94 19.57 21.53
CA ALA A 405 -6.15 18.14 21.41
C ALA A 405 -6.82 17.78 20.08
N VAL A 406 -6.39 16.68 19.48
CA VAL A 406 -6.92 16.14 18.24
C VAL A 406 -7.41 14.73 18.49
N VAL A 407 -8.66 14.49 18.17
CA VAL A 407 -9.30 13.17 18.15
C VAL A 407 -9.78 12.85 16.75
N ALA A 408 -9.89 11.58 16.43
CA ALA A 408 -10.36 11.12 15.12
C ALA A 408 -11.35 9.97 15.31
N ASN A 409 -12.13 9.65 14.28
CA ASN A 409 -13.17 8.64 14.34
C ASN A 409 -13.05 7.67 13.16
N LEU A 410 -12.86 6.38 13.44
CA LEU A 410 -12.76 5.34 12.41
C LEU A 410 -14.06 5.15 11.63
N ALA A 411 -15.23 5.44 12.18
CA ALA A 411 -16.48 5.35 11.43
C ALA A 411 -16.60 6.45 10.36
N LYS A 412 -16.00 7.64 10.60
CA LYS A 412 -15.98 8.75 9.63
C LYS A 412 -14.89 8.60 8.58
N MET A 413 -13.71 8.07 8.97
CA MET A 413 -12.65 7.62 8.07
C MET A 413 -12.54 6.10 8.20
N PRO A 414 -13.33 5.33 7.43
CA PRO A 414 -13.66 3.94 7.76
C PRO A 414 -12.46 3.02 7.93
N HIS A 415 -11.32 3.37 7.36
CA HIS A 415 -10.07 2.62 7.42
C HIS A 415 -8.91 3.58 7.57
N LEU A 416 -7.84 3.12 8.20
CA LEU A 416 -6.67 3.92 8.51
C LEU A 416 -5.39 3.22 8.04
N LEU A 417 -4.54 3.96 7.35
CA LEU A 417 -3.21 3.53 6.96
C LEU A 417 -2.16 4.31 7.78
N ILE A 418 -1.25 3.61 8.44
CA ILE A 418 -0.21 4.20 9.29
C ILE A 418 1.15 3.76 8.78
N ALA A 419 2.05 4.71 8.48
CA ALA A 419 3.40 4.34 8.08
C ALA A 419 4.47 5.26 8.69
N GLY A 420 5.68 4.71 8.84
CA GLY A 420 6.84 5.43 9.32
C GLY A 420 8.00 4.50 9.64
N THR A 421 9.23 5.00 9.60
CA THR A 421 10.43 4.23 9.92
C THR A 421 10.47 3.79 11.37
N THR A 422 11.33 2.83 11.68
CA THR A 422 11.57 2.37 13.07
C THR A 422 11.92 3.56 13.97
N GLY A 423 11.30 3.64 15.16
CA GLY A 423 11.51 4.74 16.11
C GLY A 423 10.78 6.04 15.74
N SER A 424 10.01 6.10 14.65
CA SER A 424 9.26 7.29 14.25
C SER A 424 8.03 7.55 15.12
N GLY A 425 7.46 6.51 15.76
CA GLY A 425 6.27 6.59 16.63
C GLY A 425 5.08 5.76 16.16
N LYS A 426 5.25 4.89 15.14
CA LYS A 426 4.18 4.02 14.60
C LYS A 426 3.54 3.17 15.70
N SER A 427 4.32 2.35 16.40
CA SER A 427 3.84 1.44 17.44
C SER A 427 3.21 2.17 18.62
N VAL A 428 3.75 3.34 18.98
CA VAL A 428 3.14 4.20 20.00
C VAL A 428 1.76 4.67 19.57
N MET A 429 1.56 5.02 18.31
CA MET A 429 0.26 5.44 17.78
C MET A 429 -0.74 4.28 17.72
N THR A 430 -0.31 3.08 17.31
CA THR A 430 -1.17 1.89 17.31
C THR A 430 -1.63 1.55 18.73
N ASN A 431 -0.71 1.60 19.72
CA ASN A 431 -1.05 1.44 21.14
C ASN A 431 -2.01 2.52 21.64
N THR A 432 -1.79 3.78 21.27
CA THR A 432 -2.68 4.90 21.61
C THR A 432 -4.08 4.70 21.04
N LEU A 433 -4.18 4.23 19.80
CA LEU A 433 -5.46 3.95 19.13
C LEU A 433 -6.20 2.81 19.83
N ILE A 434 -5.55 1.66 20.04
CA ILE A 434 -6.18 0.52 20.74
C ILE A 434 -6.61 0.92 22.13
N SER A 435 -5.73 1.52 22.93
CA SER A 435 -6.07 1.97 24.30
C SER A 435 -7.27 2.93 24.29
N SER A 436 -7.29 3.90 23.37
CA SER A 436 -8.42 4.84 23.25
C SER A 436 -9.75 4.13 22.99
N LEU A 437 -9.76 3.13 22.10
CA LEU A 437 -10.95 2.34 21.81
C LEU A 437 -11.40 1.51 23.01
N LEU A 438 -10.45 0.92 23.75
CA LEU A 438 -10.72 0.16 24.96
C LEU A 438 -11.26 1.02 26.12
N TYR A 439 -10.90 2.31 26.19
CA TYR A 439 -11.46 3.27 27.13
C TYR A 439 -12.90 3.68 26.81
N ARG A 440 -13.45 3.27 25.68
CA ARG A 440 -14.76 3.75 25.18
C ARG A 440 -15.76 2.63 24.92
N ASN A 441 -15.31 1.40 24.71
CA ASN A 441 -16.16 0.31 24.26
C ASN A 441 -16.09 -0.88 25.21
N ALA A 442 -17.24 -1.52 25.45
CA ALA A 442 -17.32 -2.83 26.06
C ALA A 442 -17.02 -3.94 25.03
N PRO A 443 -16.71 -5.17 25.44
CA PRO A 443 -16.50 -6.30 24.53
C PRO A 443 -17.72 -6.67 23.69
N SER A 444 -18.92 -6.27 24.12
CA SER A 444 -20.18 -6.39 23.36
C SER A 444 -20.32 -5.35 22.26
N ASP A 445 -19.67 -4.18 22.41
CA ASP A 445 -19.80 -3.07 21.48
C ASP A 445 -18.73 -3.13 20.38
N MET A 446 -17.54 -3.66 20.73
CA MET A 446 -16.40 -3.72 19.84
C MET A 446 -15.56 -4.98 20.07
N LYS A 447 -15.19 -5.62 18.97
CA LYS A 447 -14.25 -6.73 18.92
C LYS A 447 -12.99 -6.38 18.13
N LEU A 448 -11.87 -7.01 18.50
CA LEU A 448 -10.56 -6.79 17.90
C LEU A 448 -10.03 -8.08 17.27
N ILE A 449 -9.40 -7.94 16.10
CA ILE A 449 -8.50 -8.94 15.51
C ILE A 449 -7.16 -8.23 15.37
N ILE A 450 -6.12 -8.75 16.02
CA ILE A 450 -4.77 -8.17 16.02
C ILE A 450 -3.81 -9.14 15.32
N VAL A 451 -3.09 -8.62 14.32
CA VAL A 451 -2.06 -9.35 13.58
C VAL A 451 -0.71 -8.69 13.85
N ASP A 452 0.18 -9.41 14.54
CA ASP A 452 1.56 -9.00 14.84
C ASP A 452 2.54 -10.10 14.47
N PRO A 453 3.05 -10.10 13.21
CA PRO A 453 3.98 -11.12 12.74
C PRO A 453 5.30 -11.17 13.52
N LYS A 454 5.66 -10.08 14.19
CA LYS A 454 6.93 -9.95 14.94
C LYS A 454 6.83 -10.35 16.40
N GLN A 455 5.63 -10.49 16.94
CA GLN A 455 5.35 -10.84 18.35
C GLN A 455 6.00 -9.90 19.38
N VAL A 456 6.11 -8.61 19.06
CA VAL A 456 6.83 -7.64 19.89
C VAL A 456 5.92 -6.56 20.45
N GLU A 457 5.13 -5.93 19.56
CA GLU A 457 4.46 -4.68 19.87
C GLU A 457 3.09 -4.89 20.55
N MET A 458 2.38 -5.96 20.18
CA MET A 458 0.98 -6.17 20.56
C MET A 458 0.79 -7.25 21.65
N ALA A 459 1.84 -7.94 22.06
CA ALA A 459 1.78 -9.07 23.02
C ALA A 459 1.09 -8.71 24.35
N GLN A 460 1.19 -7.45 24.78
CA GLN A 460 0.55 -6.96 26.02
C GLN A 460 -0.98 -6.96 25.99
N TYR A 461 -1.62 -7.03 24.82
CA TYR A 461 -3.08 -7.12 24.67
C TYR A 461 -3.61 -8.56 24.66
N ASP A 462 -2.73 -9.57 24.68
CA ASP A 462 -3.19 -10.96 24.64
C ASP A 462 -4.09 -11.27 25.84
N GLY A 463 -5.15 -12.03 25.59
CA GLY A 463 -6.11 -12.43 26.63
C GLY A 463 -7.12 -11.37 27.06
N ILE A 464 -7.21 -10.18 26.45
CA ILE A 464 -8.28 -9.22 26.76
C ILE A 464 -9.62 -9.66 26.15
N PRO A 465 -10.77 -9.38 26.79
CA PRO A 465 -12.09 -9.88 26.37
C PRO A 465 -12.59 -9.31 25.04
N HIS A 466 -11.95 -8.29 24.51
CA HIS A 466 -12.28 -7.71 23.21
C HIS A 466 -11.72 -8.53 22.03
N LEU A 467 -10.75 -9.42 22.24
CA LEU A 467 -10.15 -10.22 21.19
C LEU A 467 -11.10 -11.30 20.68
N LEU A 468 -11.24 -11.41 19.34
CA LEU A 468 -11.93 -12.52 18.67
C LEU A 468 -11.06 -13.76 18.51
N THR A 469 -9.74 -13.59 18.51
CA THR A 469 -8.74 -14.66 18.43
C THR A 469 -7.54 -14.29 19.28
N PRO A 470 -6.68 -15.27 19.68
CA PRO A 470 -5.33 -14.93 20.12
C PRO A 470 -4.64 -14.06 19.09
N ILE A 471 -3.62 -13.28 19.50
CA ILE A 471 -2.87 -12.43 18.58
C ILE A 471 -2.28 -13.28 17.45
N ILE A 472 -2.61 -12.92 16.22
CA ILE A 472 -2.22 -13.69 15.03
C ILE A 472 -0.79 -13.33 14.64
N THR A 473 0.06 -14.35 14.57
CA THR A 473 1.49 -14.21 14.23
C THR A 473 1.86 -14.86 12.90
N GLN A 474 1.04 -15.78 12.41
CA GLN A 474 1.27 -16.56 11.20
C GLN A 474 0.52 -15.94 10.01
N VAL A 475 1.14 -15.94 8.84
CA VAL A 475 0.61 -15.31 7.62
C VAL A 475 -0.64 -16.02 7.11
N ASP A 476 -0.67 -17.34 7.15
CA ASP A 476 -1.83 -18.16 6.78
C ASP A 476 -3.05 -17.86 7.65
N LYS A 477 -2.88 -17.76 8.96
CA LYS A 477 -3.93 -17.36 9.90
C LYS A 477 -4.38 -15.92 9.69
N ALA A 478 -3.46 -15.01 9.35
CA ALA A 478 -3.82 -13.63 9.01
C ALA A 478 -4.68 -13.57 7.74
N LEU A 479 -4.35 -14.34 6.70
CA LEU A 479 -5.17 -14.46 5.49
C LEU A 479 -6.53 -15.10 5.79
N SER A 480 -6.57 -16.14 6.65
CA SER A 480 -7.80 -16.76 7.13
C SER A 480 -8.70 -15.73 7.80
N ALA A 481 -8.17 -14.94 8.74
CA ALA A 481 -8.92 -13.90 9.44
C ALA A 481 -9.46 -12.83 8.47
N MET A 482 -8.68 -12.44 7.45
CA MET A 482 -9.13 -11.48 6.44
C MET A 482 -10.26 -12.04 5.56
N ARG A 483 -10.21 -13.34 5.21
CA ARG A 483 -11.30 -14.00 4.48
C ARG A 483 -12.54 -14.13 5.35
N TRP A 484 -12.37 -14.54 6.60
CA TRP A 484 -13.47 -14.58 7.56
C TRP A 484 -14.15 -13.21 7.67
N ALA A 485 -13.39 -12.13 7.80
CA ALA A 485 -13.93 -10.78 7.89
C ALA A 485 -14.74 -10.37 6.65
N VAL A 486 -14.35 -10.81 5.45
CA VAL A 486 -15.14 -10.62 4.22
C VAL A 486 -16.44 -11.42 4.29
N ASN A 487 -16.41 -12.67 4.75
CA ASN A 487 -17.61 -13.50 4.89
C ASN A 487 -18.55 -12.93 5.95
N GLU A 488 -18.01 -12.51 7.11
CA GLU A 488 -18.78 -11.84 8.17
C GLU A 488 -19.44 -10.56 7.67
N MET A 489 -18.72 -9.76 6.86
CA MET A 489 -19.28 -8.57 6.23
C MET A 489 -20.50 -8.89 5.37
N GLU A 490 -20.43 -9.94 4.54
CA GLU A 490 -21.55 -10.34 3.68
C GLU A 490 -22.73 -10.93 4.52
N LYS A 491 -22.44 -11.70 5.59
CA LYS A 491 -23.46 -12.16 6.55
C LYS A 491 -24.18 -10.96 7.19
N ARG A 492 -23.46 -9.92 7.60
CA ARG A 492 -24.03 -8.68 8.16
C ARG A 492 -24.90 -7.94 7.15
N TYR A 493 -24.51 -7.89 5.89
CA TYR A 493 -25.33 -7.28 4.84
C TYR A 493 -26.65 -8.04 4.64
N THR A 494 -26.62 -9.38 4.68
CA THR A 494 -27.82 -10.21 4.61
C THR A 494 -28.78 -9.90 5.78
N LEU A 495 -28.26 -9.90 7.02
CA LEU A 495 -29.04 -9.62 8.21
C LEU A 495 -29.61 -8.18 8.21
N MET A 496 -28.82 -7.18 7.80
CA MET A 496 -29.31 -5.80 7.64
C MET A 496 -30.39 -5.67 6.56
N ALA A 497 -30.33 -6.46 5.50
CA ALA A 497 -31.35 -6.48 4.44
C ALA A 497 -32.64 -7.11 4.93
N GLU A 498 -32.58 -8.21 5.68
CA GLU A 498 -33.73 -8.86 6.34
C GLU A 498 -34.43 -7.89 7.28
N GLU A 499 -33.64 -7.14 8.09
CA GLU A 499 -34.14 -6.14 9.03
C GLU A 499 -34.49 -4.79 8.37
N ARG A 500 -34.28 -4.64 7.06
CA ARG A 500 -34.57 -3.43 6.25
C ARG A 500 -33.86 -2.18 6.79
N VAL A 501 -32.62 -2.32 7.24
CA VAL A 501 -31.77 -1.22 7.70
C VAL A 501 -30.55 -1.04 6.77
N LYS A 502 -29.95 0.17 6.79
CA LYS A 502 -28.89 0.52 5.83
C LYS A 502 -27.47 0.29 6.35
N ASN A 503 -27.29 0.25 7.66
CA ASN A 503 -25.98 0.17 8.29
C ASN A 503 -26.11 -0.37 9.73
N ILE A 504 -24.96 -0.69 10.34
CA ILE A 504 -24.85 -1.22 11.69
C ILE A 504 -25.46 -0.31 12.76
N VAL A 505 -25.38 1.02 12.59
CA VAL A 505 -25.93 1.99 13.56
C VAL A 505 -27.45 1.87 13.61
N ASP A 506 -28.08 1.87 12.43
CA ASP A 506 -29.54 1.73 12.32
C ASP A 506 -30.00 0.35 12.81
N TYR A 507 -29.20 -0.73 12.55
CA TYR A 507 -29.48 -2.08 13.05
C TYR A 507 -29.46 -2.10 14.59
N ASN A 508 -28.36 -1.66 15.20
CA ASN A 508 -28.22 -1.67 16.66
C ASN A 508 -29.28 -0.78 17.35
N ALA A 509 -29.60 0.38 16.76
CA ALA A 509 -30.67 1.25 17.27
C ALA A 509 -32.05 0.58 17.17
N LYS A 510 -32.33 -0.22 16.16
CA LYS A 510 -33.58 -0.99 16.02
C LYS A 510 -33.64 -2.10 17.07
N MET A 511 -32.57 -2.88 17.22
CA MET A 511 -32.51 -3.98 18.20
C MET A 511 -32.64 -3.46 19.67
N ALA A 512 -32.01 -2.32 19.98
CA ALA A 512 -32.15 -1.70 21.28
C ALA A 512 -33.62 -1.30 21.60
N LYS A 513 -34.34 -0.74 20.61
CA LYS A 513 -35.75 -0.41 20.76
C LYS A 513 -36.65 -1.62 20.92
N GLN A 514 -36.38 -2.71 20.21
CA GLN A 514 -37.07 -3.97 20.32
C GLN A 514 -36.89 -4.56 21.72
N ALA A 515 -35.67 -4.62 22.23
CA ALA A 515 -35.35 -5.09 23.57
C ALA A 515 -36.06 -4.26 24.67
N GLU A 516 -36.15 -2.93 24.51
CA GLU A 516 -36.89 -2.07 25.43
C GLU A 516 -38.41 -2.33 25.39
N SER A 517 -38.98 -2.67 24.23
CA SER A 517 -40.42 -2.97 24.11
C SER A 517 -40.77 -4.34 24.71
N GLU A 518 -39.96 -5.37 24.42
CA GLU A 518 -40.15 -6.73 24.95
C GLU A 518 -39.99 -6.77 26.48
N GLN A 519 -39.04 -6.03 27.03
CA GLN A 519 -38.87 -5.90 28.50
C GLN A 519 -40.07 -5.26 29.19
N LYS A 520 -40.82 -4.39 28.48
CA LYS A 520 -42.06 -3.76 29.02
C LYS A 520 -43.27 -4.71 28.98
N GLU A 521 -43.27 -5.67 28.04
CA GLU A 521 -44.38 -6.63 27.88
C GLU A 521 -44.19 -7.88 28.72
N GLY A 522 -43.06 -8.05 29.42
CA GLY A 522 -42.80 -9.17 30.35
C GLY A 522 -42.54 -10.50 29.63
N GLU A 523 -42.29 -10.48 28.33
CA GLU A 523 -41.89 -11.64 27.55
C GLU A 523 -40.37 -11.88 27.74
N GLU A 524 -39.95 -13.16 27.84
CA GLU A 524 -38.53 -13.54 27.72
C GLU A 524 -38.10 -13.38 26.22
N GLY A 525 -38.09 -12.13 25.76
CA GLY A 525 -37.76 -11.76 24.42
C GLY A 525 -36.26 -11.75 24.16
N HIS A 526 -35.88 -11.61 22.91
CA HIS A 526 -34.51 -11.53 22.42
C HIS A 526 -33.77 -10.44 23.19
N LYS A 527 -32.88 -10.83 24.12
CA LYS A 527 -32.02 -9.92 24.86
C LYS A 527 -31.19 -9.09 23.86
N GLY A 528 -31.66 -7.93 23.48
CA GLY A 528 -31.04 -6.90 22.66
C GLY A 528 -29.72 -7.31 21.95
N GLU A 529 -29.78 -8.29 21.07
CA GLU A 529 -28.62 -8.76 20.31
C GLU A 529 -28.16 -7.64 19.39
N GLN A 530 -26.97 -7.10 19.63
CA GLN A 530 -26.38 -6.06 18.79
C GLN A 530 -25.17 -6.59 18.00
N MET A 531 -24.93 -6.00 16.85
CA MET A 531 -23.69 -6.28 16.10
C MET A 531 -22.54 -5.48 16.71
N PRO A 532 -21.45 -6.11 17.20
CA PRO A 532 -20.27 -5.37 17.63
C PRO A 532 -19.53 -4.80 16.42
N TYR A 533 -18.89 -3.63 16.58
CA TYR A 533 -17.89 -3.18 15.64
C TYR A 533 -16.72 -4.16 15.63
N ILE A 534 -16.11 -4.37 14.48
CA ILE A 534 -14.91 -5.19 14.36
C ILE A 534 -13.77 -4.31 13.84
N VAL A 535 -12.70 -4.20 14.63
CA VAL A 535 -11.48 -3.49 14.23
C VAL A 535 -10.36 -4.51 14.01
N ILE A 536 -9.87 -4.56 12.79
CA ILE A 536 -8.77 -5.44 12.39
C ILE A 536 -7.51 -4.60 12.28
N LEU A 537 -6.53 -4.87 13.15
CA LEU A 537 -5.26 -4.19 13.19
C LEU A 537 -4.15 -5.10 12.68
N ILE A 538 -3.39 -4.61 11.68
CA ILE A 538 -2.18 -5.27 11.17
C ILE A 538 -1.00 -4.37 11.49
N ASP A 539 -0.10 -4.79 12.37
CA ASP A 539 1.04 -3.97 12.82
C ASP A 539 2.13 -3.83 11.75
N GLU A 540 2.41 -4.89 10.99
CA GLU A 540 3.39 -4.84 9.89
C GLU A 540 2.84 -5.49 8.63
N MET A 541 2.18 -4.68 7.80
CA MET A 541 1.60 -5.14 6.55
C MET A 541 2.66 -5.60 5.54
N ALA A 542 3.89 -5.05 5.60
CA ALA A 542 4.95 -5.39 4.65
C ALA A 542 5.32 -6.88 4.71
N ASP A 543 5.38 -7.46 5.90
CA ASP A 543 5.75 -8.86 6.08
C ASP A 543 4.69 -9.79 5.45
N LEU A 544 3.41 -9.45 5.57
CA LEU A 544 2.31 -10.19 4.94
C LEU A 544 2.27 -9.99 3.42
N MET A 545 2.47 -8.75 2.95
CA MET A 545 2.44 -8.41 1.51
C MET A 545 3.60 -9.03 0.74
N MET A 546 4.76 -9.24 1.37
CA MET A 546 5.89 -9.91 0.75
C MET A 546 5.63 -11.40 0.51
N MET A 547 4.88 -12.05 1.42
CA MET A 547 4.60 -13.48 1.36
C MET A 547 3.35 -13.81 0.54
N ALA A 548 2.28 -13.02 0.69
CA ALA A 548 0.97 -13.32 0.15
C ALA A 548 0.27 -12.08 -0.46
N GLY A 549 1.02 -11.20 -1.11
CA GLY A 549 0.56 -9.87 -1.53
C GLY A 549 -0.80 -9.83 -2.22
N LYS A 550 -1.02 -10.59 -3.28
CA LYS A 550 -2.30 -10.59 -4.02
C LYS A 550 -3.46 -11.18 -3.20
N ASP A 551 -3.17 -12.21 -2.41
CA ASP A 551 -4.17 -12.91 -1.61
C ASP A 551 -4.61 -12.07 -0.40
N LEU A 552 -3.74 -11.16 0.08
CA LEU A 552 -4.06 -10.19 1.13
C LEU A 552 -4.70 -8.91 0.57
N GLU A 553 -4.23 -8.40 -0.58
CA GLU A 553 -4.73 -7.15 -1.17
C GLU A 553 -6.22 -7.21 -1.48
N MET A 554 -6.71 -8.33 -2.04
CA MET A 554 -8.11 -8.46 -2.43
C MET A 554 -9.08 -8.38 -1.25
N PRO A 555 -8.92 -9.11 -0.13
CA PRO A 555 -9.74 -8.94 1.06
C PRO A 555 -9.65 -7.52 1.66
N ILE A 556 -8.46 -6.92 1.71
CA ILE A 556 -8.29 -5.52 2.18
C ILE A 556 -9.15 -4.58 1.35
N VAL A 557 -9.05 -4.64 0.01
CA VAL A 557 -9.82 -3.78 -0.89
C VAL A 557 -11.32 -4.00 -0.73
N ARG A 558 -11.77 -5.27 -0.63
CA ARG A 558 -13.19 -5.60 -0.48
C ARG A 558 -13.77 -5.06 0.83
N ILE A 559 -13.06 -5.23 1.95
CA ILE A 559 -13.47 -4.65 3.24
C ILE A 559 -13.41 -3.11 3.16
N ALA A 560 -12.37 -2.54 2.56
CA ALA A 560 -12.23 -1.10 2.45
C ALA A 560 -13.37 -0.44 1.64
N GLN A 561 -13.94 -1.14 0.67
CA GLN A 561 -15.07 -0.65 -0.12
C GLN A 561 -16.42 -0.76 0.58
N LYS A 562 -16.64 -1.82 1.35
CA LYS A 562 -17.96 -2.16 1.90
C LYS A 562 -18.01 -2.21 3.44
N GLY A 563 -16.89 -2.37 4.13
CA GLY A 563 -16.83 -2.61 5.58
C GLY A 563 -17.49 -1.54 6.44
N ARG A 564 -17.50 -0.27 5.98
CA ARG A 564 -18.07 0.87 6.74
C ARG A 564 -19.51 0.63 7.21
N ALA A 565 -20.39 0.22 6.31
CA ALA A 565 -21.80 0.01 6.64
C ALA A 565 -22.01 -1.22 7.55
N ALA A 566 -21.14 -2.24 7.40
CA ALA A 566 -21.15 -3.45 8.22
C ALA A 566 -20.42 -3.30 9.57
N GLY A 567 -19.81 -2.13 9.86
CA GLY A 567 -19.07 -1.88 11.10
C GLY A 567 -17.73 -2.63 11.18
N ILE A 568 -17.08 -2.94 10.05
CA ILE A 568 -15.79 -3.62 10.00
C ILE A 568 -14.73 -2.63 9.50
N HIS A 569 -13.70 -2.40 10.30
CA HIS A 569 -12.72 -1.35 10.08
C HIS A 569 -11.29 -1.91 10.07
N LEU A 570 -10.46 -1.40 9.16
CA LEU A 570 -9.06 -1.78 9.01
C LEU A 570 -8.14 -0.69 9.57
N VAL A 571 -7.16 -1.09 10.34
CA VAL A 571 -6.01 -0.27 10.73
C VAL A 571 -4.75 -0.99 10.24
N LEU A 572 -4.19 -0.51 9.13
CA LEU A 572 -3.05 -1.11 8.47
C LEU A 572 -1.80 -0.31 8.77
N ALA A 573 -0.83 -0.92 9.45
CA ALA A 573 0.41 -0.25 9.76
C ALA A 573 1.61 -0.91 9.06
N THR A 574 2.65 -0.12 8.75
CA THR A 574 3.90 -0.62 8.15
C THR A 574 5.09 0.28 8.45
N GLN A 575 6.26 -0.31 8.62
CA GLN A 575 7.53 0.40 8.70
C GLN A 575 8.18 0.62 7.33
N ARG A 576 7.63 0.01 6.26
CA ARG A 576 8.15 0.07 4.90
C ARG A 576 7.12 0.70 3.95
N PRO A 577 7.10 2.04 3.81
CA PRO A 577 6.19 2.74 2.91
C PRO A 577 6.62 2.61 1.44
N GLU A 578 6.71 1.38 0.93
CA GLU A 578 7.06 1.06 -0.45
C GLU A 578 5.82 0.83 -1.30
N VAL A 579 5.91 1.09 -2.62
CA VAL A 579 4.80 0.89 -3.57
C VAL A 579 4.33 -0.57 -3.62
N LYS A 580 5.23 -1.53 -3.35
CA LYS A 580 4.90 -2.97 -3.30
C LYS A 580 4.04 -3.34 -2.08
N VAL A 581 4.14 -2.56 -1.01
CA VAL A 581 3.41 -2.73 0.24
C VAL A 581 2.13 -1.89 0.22
N ILE A 582 2.25 -0.60 -0.10
CA ILE A 582 1.15 0.35 -0.18
C ILE A 582 0.80 0.56 -1.65
N THR A 583 0.01 -0.35 -2.18
CA THR A 583 -0.37 -0.36 -3.61
C THR A 583 -1.35 0.76 -3.94
N GLY A 584 -1.48 1.06 -5.23
CA GLY A 584 -2.47 2.04 -5.71
C GLY A 584 -3.91 1.66 -5.35
N LEU A 585 -4.24 0.36 -5.33
CA LEU A 585 -5.57 -0.14 -4.97
C LEU A 585 -5.88 0.07 -3.49
N ILE A 586 -4.92 -0.20 -2.60
CA ILE A 586 -5.05 0.05 -1.15
C ILE A 586 -5.24 1.55 -0.91
N LYS A 587 -4.40 2.41 -1.50
CA LYS A 587 -4.49 3.86 -1.34
C LYS A 587 -5.80 4.47 -1.83
N ALA A 588 -6.34 3.96 -2.94
CA ALA A 588 -7.60 4.45 -3.51
C ALA A 588 -8.81 4.16 -2.60
N ASN A 589 -8.73 3.13 -1.78
CA ASN A 589 -9.83 2.68 -0.93
C ASN A 589 -9.66 3.04 0.57
N ILE A 590 -8.46 3.46 0.99
CA ILE A 590 -8.18 3.86 2.37
C ILE A 590 -7.82 5.36 2.42
N PRO A 591 -8.79 6.21 2.73
CA PRO A 591 -8.60 7.66 2.72
C PRO A 591 -7.93 8.22 3.98
N GLY A 592 -8.08 7.55 5.13
CA GLY A 592 -7.43 7.94 6.39
C GLY A 592 -5.96 7.53 6.37
N ARG A 593 -5.03 8.50 6.51
CA ARG A 593 -3.59 8.21 6.44
C ARG A 593 -2.84 8.99 7.51
N ILE A 594 -1.94 8.31 8.19
CA ILE A 594 -1.00 8.89 9.16
C ILE A 594 0.41 8.53 8.71
N ALA A 595 1.21 9.53 8.37
CA ALA A 595 2.62 9.37 8.04
C ALA A 595 3.49 9.94 9.16
N PHE A 596 4.27 9.11 9.79
CA PHE A 596 5.38 9.50 10.66
C PHE A 596 6.62 9.85 9.84
N ALA A 597 7.73 10.14 10.50
CA ALA A 597 8.99 10.40 9.82
C ALA A 597 9.40 9.23 8.92
N VAL A 598 9.73 9.54 7.67
CA VAL A 598 10.19 8.60 6.64
C VAL A 598 11.58 8.98 6.14
N GLY A 599 12.26 8.03 5.47
CA GLY A 599 13.63 8.21 5.02
C GLY A 599 13.78 9.11 3.79
N SER A 600 12.76 9.15 2.93
CA SER A 600 12.85 9.86 1.65
C SER A 600 11.55 10.58 1.28
N GLN A 601 11.67 11.53 0.32
CA GLN A 601 10.50 12.18 -0.29
C GLN A 601 9.63 11.19 -1.09
N ILE A 602 10.23 10.12 -1.59
CA ILE A 602 9.51 9.07 -2.33
C ILE A 602 8.56 8.36 -1.38
N ASP A 603 9.05 7.96 -0.19
CA ASP A 603 8.25 7.30 0.84
C ASP A 603 7.08 8.20 1.30
N SER A 604 7.35 9.51 1.47
CA SER A 604 6.30 10.49 1.78
C SER A 604 5.21 10.52 0.69
N ARG A 605 5.61 10.51 -0.60
CA ARG A 605 4.65 10.47 -1.72
C ARG A 605 3.91 9.14 -1.81
N VAL A 606 4.55 8.02 -1.50
CA VAL A 606 3.86 6.73 -1.45
C VAL A 606 2.73 6.77 -0.44
N MET A 607 2.95 7.42 0.71
CA MET A 607 1.97 7.46 1.80
C MET A 607 0.91 8.57 1.64
N LEU A 608 1.34 9.81 1.38
CA LEU A 608 0.50 11.01 1.42
C LEU A 608 0.17 11.59 0.03
N ASP A 609 0.71 11.02 -1.05
CA ASP A 609 0.70 11.59 -2.42
C ASP A 609 1.41 12.96 -2.50
N MET A 610 2.14 13.37 -1.46
CA MET A 610 2.90 14.61 -1.36
C MET A 610 4.16 14.45 -0.50
N THR A 611 5.08 15.40 -0.60
CA THR A 611 6.27 15.48 0.24
C THR A 611 5.94 16.11 1.60
N GLY A 612 6.80 15.91 2.60
CA GLY A 612 6.72 16.55 3.91
C GLY A 612 6.95 15.61 5.09
N ALA A 613 6.64 14.32 4.97
CA ALA A 613 6.89 13.36 6.04
C ALA A 613 8.39 13.10 6.26
N GLU A 614 9.25 13.31 5.25
CA GLU A 614 10.70 13.26 5.38
C GLU A 614 11.29 14.39 6.25
N LYS A 615 10.52 15.47 6.46
CA LYS A 615 10.90 16.63 7.28
C LYS A 615 10.44 16.52 8.74
N LEU A 616 9.74 15.45 9.10
CA LEU A 616 9.27 15.19 10.45
C LEU A 616 10.43 14.81 11.38
N LEU A 617 10.24 15.09 12.68
CA LEU A 617 11.27 14.94 13.71
C LEU A 617 11.32 13.56 14.37
N GLY A 618 10.41 12.65 13.98
CA GLY A 618 10.27 11.32 14.60
C GLY A 618 9.63 11.38 16.00
N LYS A 619 9.71 10.30 16.77
CA LYS A 619 9.15 10.18 18.14
C LYS A 619 7.70 10.68 18.27
N GLY A 620 6.83 10.28 17.34
CA GLY A 620 5.40 10.63 17.34
C GLY A 620 5.02 11.91 16.58
N ASP A 621 5.97 12.62 15.97
CA ASP A 621 5.68 13.72 15.06
C ASP A 621 5.15 13.15 13.74
N MET A 622 3.95 13.54 13.34
CA MET A 622 3.25 12.94 12.19
C MET A 622 2.49 13.97 11.36
N LEU A 623 2.21 13.58 10.13
CA LEU A 623 1.26 14.23 9.23
C LEU A 623 0.02 13.33 9.10
N MET A 624 -1.14 13.84 9.43
CA MET A 624 -2.42 13.16 9.30
C MET A 624 -3.23 13.74 8.16
N LEU A 625 -3.75 12.87 7.31
CA LEU A 625 -4.63 13.21 6.19
C LEU A 625 -5.93 12.43 6.33
N THR A 626 -7.06 13.12 6.27
CA THR A 626 -8.41 12.54 6.25
C THR A 626 -9.22 13.12 5.12
N THR A 627 -10.36 12.51 4.79
CA THR A 627 -11.31 13.03 3.78
C THR A 627 -11.78 14.45 4.10
N GLU A 628 -11.94 14.78 5.36
CA GLU A 628 -12.40 16.10 5.82
C GLU A 628 -11.34 17.20 5.63
N MET A 629 -10.06 16.83 5.51
CA MET A 629 -8.94 17.77 5.40
C MET A 629 -8.65 18.26 3.97
N MET A 630 -9.51 17.92 2.98
CA MET A 630 -9.42 18.38 1.59
C MET A 630 -8.02 18.29 0.96
N GLY A 631 -7.29 17.21 1.25
CA GLY A 631 -5.96 16.94 0.70
C GLY A 631 -4.80 17.73 1.35
N LYS A 632 -5.03 18.49 2.43
CA LYS A 632 -3.96 19.16 3.18
C LYS A 632 -3.70 18.43 4.50
N PRO A 633 -2.54 17.79 4.69
CA PRO A 633 -2.25 17.07 5.92
C PRO A 633 -2.03 18.04 7.08
N ARG A 634 -2.53 17.67 8.25
CA ARG A 634 -2.32 18.38 9.52
C ARG A 634 -1.13 17.78 10.26
N ARG A 635 -0.21 18.62 10.72
CA ARG A 635 0.88 18.17 11.58
C ARG A 635 0.39 18.03 13.02
N ILE A 636 0.68 16.88 13.62
CA ILE A 636 0.21 16.51 14.97
C ILE A 636 1.37 15.84 15.69
N GLN A 637 1.57 16.18 16.96
CA GLN A 637 2.39 15.37 17.85
C GLN A 637 1.51 14.29 18.46
N GLY A 638 1.81 13.02 18.17
CA GLY A 638 1.06 11.87 18.65
C GLY A 638 1.04 11.77 20.17
N ALA A 639 -0.09 11.33 20.69
CA ALA A 639 -0.21 11.01 22.10
C ALA A 639 0.57 9.72 22.41
N TRP A 640 1.01 9.61 23.66
CA TRP A 640 1.81 8.51 24.14
C TRP A 640 1.24 7.92 25.43
N ALA A 641 1.04 6.61 25.45
CA ALA A 641 0.84 5.79 26.63
C ALA A 641 2.13 4.99 26.88
N SER A 642 2.58 4.88 28.13
CA SER A 642 3.72 4.03 28.45
C SER A 642 3.33 2.55 28.41
N ASP A 643 4.31 1.65 28.28
CA ASP A 643 4.04 0.21 28.33
C ASP A 643 3.40 -0.19 29.66
N GLU A 644 3.73 0.49 30.75
CA GLU A 644 3.11 0.31 32.04
C GLU A 644 1.64 0.75 32.05
N ASP A 645 1.28 1.87 31.38
CA ASP A 645 -0.11 2.32 31.26
C ASP A 645 -0.94 1.31 30.46
N VAL A 646 -0.38 0.76 29.40
CA VAL A 646 -1.04 -0.25 28.56
C VAL A 646 -1.20 -1.57 29.31
N ALA A 647 -0.16 -2.00 30.04
CA ALA A 647 -0.24 -3.21 30.86
C ALA A 647 -1.32 -3.11 31.95
N LYS A 648 -1.38 -1.98 32.70
CA LYS A 648 -2.43 -1.72 33.70
C LYS A 648 -3.83 -1.75 33.08
N LEU A 649 -4.00 -1.18 31.88
CA LEU A 649 -5.26 -1.22 31.16
C LEU A 649 -5.64 -2.65 30.79
N ALA A 650 -4.72 -3.41 30.20
CA ALA A 650 -4.97 -4.79 29.80
C ALA A 650 -5.28 -5.69 30.99
N ASP A 651 -4.56 -5.56 32.11
CA ASP A 651 -4.81 -6.30 33.34
C ASP A 651 -6.18 -5.97 33.93
N PHE A 652 -6.58 -4.69 33.95
CA PHE A 652 -7.92 -4.28 34.37
C PHE A 652 -9.03 -4.94 33.55
N LEU A 653 -8.85 -5.06 32.23
CA LEU A 653 -9.82 -5.68 31.34
C LEU A 653 -9.88 -7.20 31.54
N ARG A 654 -8.71 -7.89 31.67
CA ARG A 654 -8.61 -9.33 31.93
C ARG A 654 -9.23 -9.72 33.27
N ALA A 655 -9.10 -8.87 34.28
CA ALA A 655 -9.65 -9.12 35.61
C ALA A 655 -11.20 -9.16 35.63
N GLN A 656 -11.88 -8.53 34.65
CA GLN A 656 -13.33 -8.53 34.59
C GLN A 656 -13.88 -9.78 33.89
N ARG A 657 -13.26 -10.18 32.78
CA ARG A 657 -13.71 -11.33 31.97
C ARG A 657 -12.54 -11.83 31.10
N GLY A 658 -12.46 -13.13 30.89
CA GLY A 658 -11.58 -13.74 29.91
C GLY A 658 -12.06 -13.52 28.47
N PRO A 659 -11.20 -13.76 27.47
CA PRO A 659 -11.57 -13.68 26.06
C PRO A 659 -12.53 -14.79 25.67
N ASP A 660 -13.43 -14.47 24.74
CA ASP A 660 -14.31 -15.44 24.07
C ASP A 660 -13.85 -15.54 22.62
N TYR A 661 -12.96 -16.51 22.37
CA TYR A 661 -12.34 -16.70 21.07
C TYR A 661 -13.25 -17.43 20.08
N ASN A 662 -13.37 -16.90 18.87
CA ASN A 662 -14.04 -17.57 17.76
C ASN A 662 -13.02 -18.27 16.87
N ASN A 663 -12.97 -19.61 16.94
CA ASN A 663 -12.03 -20.42 16.18
C ASN A 663 -12.25 -20.36 14.67
N GLU A 664 -13.46 -20.03 14.18
CA GLU A 664 -13.75 -19.88 12.76
C GLU A 664 -12.93 -18.80 12.07
N VAL A 665 -12.51 -17.76 12.84
CA VAL A 665 -11.71 -16.63 12.32
C VAL A 665 -10.40 -17.12 11.70
N VAL A 666 -9.76 -18.12 12.29
CA VAL A 666 -8.46 -18.65 11.84
C VAL A 666 -8.57 -20.00 11.11
N ALA A 667 -9.78 -20.53 10.94
CA ALA A 667 -10.04 -21.85 10.33
C ALA A 667 -10.36 -21.77 8.82
N GLN A 668 -10.44 -20.56 8.23
CA GLN A 668 -10.78 -20.43 6.80
C GLN A 668 -9.69 -21.04 5.91
N PRO A 669 -10.03 -21.82 4.88
CA PRO A 669 -9.04 -22.49 4.03
C PRO A 669 -8.22 -21.47 3.25
N VAL A 670 -6.90 -21.54 3.40
CA VAL A 670 -5.94 -20.64 2.73
C VAL A 670 -4.90 -21.46 1.99
N GLN A 671 -4.76 -21.24 0.67
CA GLN A 671 -3.67 -21.77 -0.13
C GLN A 671 -2.75 -20.62 -0.54
N ILE A 672 -1.53 -20.60 -0.02
CA ILE A 672 -0.50 -19.61 -0.41
C ILE A 672 0.33 -20.23 -1.54
N LYS A 673 0.28 -19.63 -2.75
CA LYS A 673 1.11 -20.05 -3.88
C LYS A 673 2.59 -19.82 -3.56
N GLY A 674 3.34 -20.91 -3.36
CA GLY A 674 4.80 -20.85 -3.19
C GLY A 674 5.35 -21.19 -1.81
N MET A 675 4.53 -21.35 -0.79
CA MET A 675 4.93 -22.00 0.46
C MET A 675 4.67 -23.50 0.32
N GLY A 676 5.74 -24.29 0.33
CA GLY A 676 5.65 -25.69 0.68
C GLY A 676 5.12 -25.79 2.12
N PRO A 677 4.59 -26.93 2.56
CA PRO A 677 4.09 -27.09 3.91
C PRO A 677 5.18 -26.72 4.91
N SER A 678 4.96 -25.64 5.67
CA SER A 678 5.85 -25.24 6.75
C SER A 678 5.75 -26.31 7.84
N ASP A 679 6.89 -26.86 8.19
CA ASP A 679 7.10 -27.75 9.33
C ASP A 679 6.58 -27.08 10.62
N GLY A 680 5.39 -27.43 11.07
CA GLY A 680 4.84 -26.92 12.33
C GLY A 680 3.35 -26.57 12.27
N GLY A 681 2.47 -27.56 12.25
CA GLY A 681 1.08 -27.42 12.65
C GLY A 681 0.04 -27.18 11.58
N ALA A 682 -0.01 -28.01 10.58
CA ALA A 682 -1.20 -28.20 9.74
C ALA A 682 -1.71 -29.63 9.91
N ILE A 683 -2.27 -29.91 11.05
CA ILE A 683 -3.26 -30.96 11.21
C ILE A 683 -4.56 -30.38 10.62
N GLY A 684 -4.65 -30.34 9.29
CA GLY A 684 -5.82 -29.81 8.58
C GLY A 684 -6.02 -30.32 7.17
N ASP A 685 -4.99 -30.87 6.51
CA ASP A 685 -5.13 -31.44 5.16
C ASP A 685 -4.22 -32.67 4.92
N LEU A 686 -3.45 -33.11 5.92
CA LEU A 686 -2.77 -34.42 5.92
C LEU A 686 -3.67 -35.56 6.36
N GLY A 687 -4.94 -35.29 6.66
CA GLY A 687 -5.96 -36.25 7.05
C GLY A 687 -7.05 -36.47 6.02
N ARG A 688 -6.93 -36.00 4.77
CA ARG A 688 -7.75 -36.54 3.70
C ARG A 688 -7.25 -37.97 3.45
N ARG A 689 -7.81 -38.93 4.18
CA ARG A 689 -7.91 -40.30 3.69
C ARG A 689 -8.70 -40.22 2.40
N TYR A 690 -8.00 -40.33 1.26
CA TYR A 690 -8.68 -40.50 0.00
C TYR A 690 -9.60 -41.72 0.16
N ASP A 691 -10.86 -41.59 -0.22
CA ASP A 691 -11.80 -42.73 -0.18
C ASP A 691 -11.32 -43.77 -1.19
N PRO A 692 -10.94 -44.97 -0.73
CA PRO A 692 -10.52 -46.05 -1.64
C PRO A 692 -11.57 -46.41 -2.68
N ASN A 693 -12.82 -46.07 -2.41
CA ASN A 693 -13.97 -46.34 -3.31
C ASN A 693 -14.29 -45.18 -4.26
N ASP A 694 -13.59 -44.02 -4.13
CA ASP A 694 -13.77 -42.89 -5.06
C ASP A 694 -13.40 -43.33 -6.49
N PRO A 695 -14.31 -43.19 -7.46
CA PRO A 695 -14.07 -43.55 -8.85
C PRO A 695 -12.80 -42.88 -9.46
N VAL A 696 -12.43 -41.67 -9.00
CA VAL A 696 -11.23 -40.95 -9.48
C VAL A 696 -9.97 -41.57 -8.90
N VAL A 697 -10.00 -41.98 -7.64
CA VAL A 697 -8.89 -42.68 -6.96
C VAL A 697 -8.67 -44.05 -7.59
N ARG A 698 -9.69 -44.83 -7.76
CA ARG A 698 -9.64 -46.16 -8.40
C ARG A 698 -9.08 -46.06 -9.82
N LYS A 699 -9.55 -45.11 -10.60
CA LYS A 699 -9.05 -44.87 -11.96
C LYS A 699 -7.55 -44.45 -11.95
N ALA A 700 -7.11 -43.67 -10.96
CA ALA A 700 -5.69 -43.31 -10.81
C ALA A 700 -4.82 -44.56 -10.57
N ILE A 701 -5.29 -45.48 -9.75
CA ILE A 701 -4.58 -46.71 -9.42
C ILE A 701 -4.57 -47.66 -10.62
N GLU A 702 -5.67 -47.85 -11.33
CA GLU A 702 -5.72 -48.61 -12.57
C GLU A 702 -4.70 -48.13 -13.61
N ILE A 703 -4.65 -46.80 -13.82
CA ILE A 703 -3.68 -46.19 -14.74
C ILE A 703 -2.24 -46.45 -14.24
N THR A 704 -2.03 -46.37 -12.94
CA THR A 704 -0.71 -46.57 -12.31
C THR A 704 -0.24 -48.01 -12.47
N LEU A 705 -1.10 -48.99 -12.20
CA LEU A 705 -0.85 -50.41 -12.40
C LEU A 705 -0.58 -50.74 -13.87
N LYS A 706 -1.39 -50.21 -14.79
CA LYS A 706 -1.21 -50.41 -16.24
C LYS A 706 0.13 -49.87 -16.75
N ASN A 707 0.61 -48.77 -16.19
CA ASN A 707 1.86 -48.13 -16.61
C ASN A 707 3.09 -48.70 -15.86
N GLY A 708 2.92 -49.47 -14.79
CA GLY A 708 3.99 -50.02 -13.96
C GLY A 708 4.80 -48.99 -13.20
N LYS A 709 4.45 -47.69 -13.33
CA LYS A 709 5.12 -46.57 -12.65
C LYS A 709 4.14 -45.45 -12.36
N PHE A 710 4.26 -44.84 -11.21
CA PHE A 710 3.48 -43.66 -10.81
C PHE A 710 4.16 -42.37 -11.26
N SER A 711 3.49 -41.60 -12.11
CA SER A 711 3.96 -40.28 -12.57
C SER A 711 2.89 -39.23 -12.34
N THR A 712 3.19 -38.22 -11.51
CA THR A 712 2.29 -37.10 -11.22
C THR A 712 1.88 -36.34 -12.47
N ALA A 713 2.81 -36.08 -13.39
CA ALA A 713 2.54 -35.38 -14.65
C ALA A 713 1.59 -36.16 -15.57
N SER A 714 1.83 -37.47 -15.72
CA SER A 714 0.97 -38.36 -16.54
C SER A 714 -0.45 -38.45 -15.94
N LEU A 715 -0.57 -38.64 -14.64
CA LEU A 715 -1.87 -38.74 -13.97
C LEU A 715 -2.67 -37.43 -14.01
N GLN A 716 -2.03 -36.27 -13.92
CA GLN A 716 -2.69 -34.98 -14.14
C GLN A 716 -3.37 -34.91 -15.51
N THR A 717 -2.66 -35.33 -16.53
CA THR A 717 -3.16 -35.32 -17.92
C THR A 717 -4.32 -36.31 -18.11
N TRP A 718 -4.22 -37.53 -17.56
CA TRP A 718 -5.22 -38.57 -17.73
C TRP A 718 -6.48 -38.38 -16.89
N LEU A 719 -6.35 -37.82 -15.68
CA LEU A 719 -7.44 -37.59 -14.75
C LEU A 719 -8.11 -36.23 -14.91
N GLY A 720 -7.45 -35.27 -15.61
CA GLY A 720 -7.93 -33.88 -15.72
C GLY A 720 -7.97 -33.15 -14.37
N LYS A 721 -7.19 -33.63 -13.38
CA LYS A 721 -7.14 -33.04 -12.02
C LYS A 721 -5.89 -32.18 -11.82
N GLY A 722 -6.02 -31.14 -10.99
CA GLY A 722 -4.89 -30.22 -10.69
C GLY A 722 -3.74 -30.89 -9.95
N HIS A 723 -2.55 -30.26 -9.99
CA HIS A 723 -1.31 -30.76 -9.36
C HIS A 723 -1.50 -31.12 -7.87
N GLY A 724 -2.24 -30.30 -7.11
CA GLY A 724 -2.46 -30.52 -5.67
C GLY A 724 -3.17 -31.84 -5.36
N PHE A 725 -4.19 -32.22 -6.15
CA PHE A 725 -4.89 -33.50 -5.99
C PHE A 725 -3.97 -34.69 -6.24
N VAL A 726 -3.21 -34.67 -7.35
CA VAL A 726 -2.36 -35.81 -7.73
C VAL A 726 -1.12 -35.92 -6.81
N SER A 727 -0.62 -34.79 -6.29
CA SER A 727 0.48 -34.81 -5.33
C SER A 727 0.03 -35.29 -3.95
N GLY A 728 -1.15 -34.89 -3.48
CA GLY A 728 -1.75 -35.41 -2.25
C GLY A 728 -2.03 -36.91 -2.34
N LEU A 729 -2.58 -37.35 -3.48
CA LEU A 729 -2.80 -38.77 -3.77
C LEU A 729 -1.47 -39.56 -3.75
N ALA A 730 -0.37 -38.99 -4.27
CA ALA A 730 0.94 -39.61 -4.25
C ALA A 730 1.49 -39.81 -2.82
N ILE A 731 1.25 -38.86 -1.93
CA ILE A 731 1.66 -38.96 -0.51
C ILE A 731 0.86 -40.05 0.18
N TRP A 732 -0.45 -40.05 0.02
CA TRP A 732 -1.32 -41.06 0.62
C TRP A 732 -1.02 -42.48 0.10
N LEU A 733 -0.78 -42.65 -1.22
CA LEU A 733 -0.41 -43.95 -1.81
C LEU A 733 1.00 -44.42 -1.34
N GLU A 734 1.91 -43.51 -1.02
CA GLU A 734 3.19 -43.85 -0.40
C GLU A 734 3.00 -44.31 1.04
N GLU A 735 2.16 -43.62 1.84
CA GLU A 735 1.85 -43.96 3.23
C GLU A 735 1.23 -45.34 3.39
N ILE A 736 0.29 -45.72 2.48
CA ILE A 736 -0.32 -47.06 2.50
C ILE A 736 0.50 -48.11 1.77
N GLY A 737 1.71 -47.78 1.27
CA GLY A 737 2.63 -48.72 0.65
C GLY A 737 2.27 -49.18 -0.78
N VAL A 738 1.46 -48.42 -1.51
CA VAL A 738 1.11 -48.68 -2.91
C VAL A 738 2.19 -48.30 -3.88
N ILE A 739 2.91 -47.20 -3.57
CA ILE A 739 4.03 -46.69 -4.39
C ILE A 739 5.27 -46.44 -3.52
N GLY A 740 6.43 -46.54 -4.13
CA GLY A 740 7.71 -46.28 -3.49
C GLY A 740 8.01 -44.80 -3.22
N PRO A 741 9.05 -44.50 -2.42
CA PRO A 741 9.41 -43.15 -2.02
C PRO A 741 9.81 -42.25 -3.20
N ALA A 742 9.67 -40.94 -3.01
CA ALA A 742 10.00 -39.95 -4.01
C ALA A 742 11.49 -40.01 -4.42
N ASN A 743 11.75 -40.14 -5.71
CA ASN A 743 13.13 -40.17 -6.25
C ASN A 743 13.37 -38.99 -7.22
N GLY A 744 13.39 -37.78 -6.66
CA GLY A 744 13.52 -36.53 -7.43
C GLY A 744 12.38 -36.34 -8.42
N HIS A 745 12.72 -36.07 -9.70
CA HIS A 745 11.70 -35.87 -10.79
C HIS A 745 11.36 -37.16 -11.56
N LYS A 746 11.87 -38.30 -11.13
CA LYS A 746 11.62 -39.58 -11.82
C LYS A 746 10.27 -40.19 -11.37
N PRO A 747 9.57 -40.92 -12.26
CA PRO A 747 8.39 -41.70 -11.88
C PRO A 747 8.73 -42.68 -10.77
N ARG A 748 7.82 -42.85 -9.79
CA ARG A 748 7.97 -43.74 -8.64
C ARG A 748 7.62 -45.18 -9.01
N ASP A 749 8.24 -46.13 -8.37
CA ASP A 749 7.95 -47.54 -8.59
C ASP A 749 6.62 -47.93 -7.93
N VAL A 750 5.88 -48.82 -8.53
CA VAL A 750 4.61 -49.34 -8.00
C VAL A 750 4.91 -50.61 -7.23
N LEU A 751 4.44 -50.72 -6.01
CA LEU A 751 4.75 -51.80 -5.06
C LEU A 751 3.66 -52.90 -5.03
N ILE A 752 2.51 -52.67 -5.65
CA ILE A 752 1.38 -53.59 -5.74
C ILE A 752 1.23 -54.16 -7.16
N SER A 753 0.63 -55.31 -7.27
CA SER A 753 0.45 -56.02 -8.55
C SER A 753 -0.99 -55.99 -9.07
N SER A 754 -1.96 -55.79 -8.18
CA SER A 754 -3.38 -55.87 -8.52
C SER A 754 -4.22 -54.82 -7.76
N MET A 755 -5.48 -54.63 -8.17
CA MET A 755 -6.46 -53.83 -7.43
C MET A 755 -6.85 -54.47 -6.10
N ASP A 756 -6.78 -55.79 -5.99
CA ASP A 756 -7.06 -56.53 -4.76
C ASP A 756 -6.00 -56.25 -3.70
N ASP A 757 -4.73 -56.12 -4.09
CA ASP A 757 -3.64 -55.72 -3.20
C ASP A 757 -3.87 -54.28 -2.66
N PHE A 758 -4.40 -53.39 -3.51
CA PHE A 758 -4.75 -52.01 -3.10
C PHE A 758 -5.89 -52.05 -2.07
N ASP A 759 -6.96 -52.81 -2.34
CA ASP A 759 -8.12 -52.91 -1.45
C ASP A 759 -7.74 -53.51 -0.07
N GLN A 760 -6.77 -54.42 -0.01
CA GLN A 760 -6.22 -54.95 1.23
C GLN A 760 -5.43 -53.91 2.02
N LEU A 761 -4.54 -53.14 1.37
CA LEU A 761 -3.74 -52.11 2.00
C LEU A 761 -4.59 -50.93 2.46
N ALA A 762 -5.57 -50.51 1.68
CA ALA A 762 -6.43 -49.37 1.98
C ALA A 762 -7.46 -49.67 3.09
N ASN A 763 -7.90 -50.92 3.25
CA ASN A 763 -8.86 -51.34 4.29
C ASN A 763 -8.18 -51.96 5.53
N GLY A 764 -6.90 -52.37 5.45
CA GLY A 764 -6.16 -53.04 6.53
C GLY A 764 -5.44 -52.12 7.54
N GLY A 765 -5.49 -50.80 7.37
CA GLY A 765 -4.82 -49.81 8.25
C GLY A 765 -5.62 -49.39 9.49
N GLY A 766 -6.54 -50.22 9.99
CA GLY A 766 -7.44 -49.85 11.10
C GLY A 766 -7.29 -50.69 12.39
N GLU A 767 -6.21 -51.47 12.54
CA GLU A 767 -5.91 -52.17 13.81
C GLU A 767 -4.39 -52.15 14.07
N GLU A 768 -3.91 -51.13 14.77
CA GLU A 768 -2.87 -51.18 15.79
C GLU A 768 -2.81 -49.85 16.56
#